data_76f4cc1f95277795e2a3d23424033647
#
_entry.id   76f4cc1f95277795e2a3d23424033647
#
_cell.length_a   1.000
_cell.length_b   1.000
_cell.length_c   1.000
_cell.angle_alpha   90.00
_cell.angle_beta   90.00
_cell.angle_gamma   90.00
#
_symmetry.space_group_name_H-M   'P 1'
#
loop_
_entity.id
_entity.type
_entity.pdbx_description
1 polymer ?
#
loop_
_entity_poly.entity_id
_entity_poly.type
_entity_poly.pdbx_seq_one_letter_code
_entity_poly.pdbx_strand_id
1 'polypeptide(L)'
;MALLEEYKAHTAERAELGVPPLALTADQTAQLVELLKASPIADVDYAMDMFQNKVPAGVDDAAYVKAAFLNDIVQGNATCDAIDAVKACEILGSMLGGFNVTPLVEALKIGGEVTDAAAEQLKNTILVYDAFNDVKAMMDAGNAKAKEIVESWANAEWFYNKPEMEKEITLTVYKIPGETNTDDLSPASEAFTRADIPLHANSFLVNRMENPLETMDELRKKGNPLAYVGDVVGTGSSRKSGINSVQWHMGTDIPGIPGKRTGGVVIGGIIAPIFFNTAEDSGCIPIQAPVGELETGDVITLKPFDGVIEKNGAVVSEFKLEPNTLPDEMRAGGRVPLIIGKGLTAKAREALGLGASDAFMAPEQPADNGKGFTLAQKMVGKACGLEGVKPGVYCEPVCTTVGSQDTTGAMTRDEVKDLAALSFGADFVLQSFCHTSAYPKPADIKLHHTLPQFMTERKGFTLRPGDGVIHSWLNRMCLPDTVGTGADSHTRFPIGISFPAGSGLVAFAAVTGMMPLTMPESVLVRFTGEMQPGITLRDMVNAIPYQAIKDGLLTVEKAGKKNIFSGRVLEIEGLEQLKCEQAFELSDASAERSAAACTVKLDKEPIIEYLESNIALIEELIAQGYEDKATLERRAQKMRDWIANPVLLDADADADYAAVIEINMSEIKEPIVACPNDPDDVKTLSEVHAAGLRTDIDEVFVGSCMTNIGLFRANAEVLRGEGQVDTKLWICPPTKMDEKTLTEEGYYSVFGMAGARIEPPGCSLCMGNQAAVKQNAWVFSTSTRNFDNRLGKGSQVYLGSAELAAVVALKGKIPTAEEYLEIVSNKIKPEMTDSIYKYLNFNKVSKADLEAMVE
;
A
#
# COMPACT_ATOMS: atom_id res chain seq x y z
N MET A 1 -5.46 10.62 -40.57
CA MET A 1 -4.13 10.40 -41.20
C MET A 1 -2.99 10.87 -40.30
N ALA A 2 -2.95 12.13 -39.83
CA ALA A 2 -1.88 12.61 -38.97
C ALA A 2 -1.77 11.78 -37.67
N LEU A 3 -2.88 11.54 -36.97
CA LEU A 3 -2.91 10.72 -35.77
C LEU A 3 -2.30 9.32 -35.95
N LEU A 4 -2.65 8.63 -37.06
CA LEU A 4 -2.13 7.26 -37.30
C LEU A 4 -0.61 7.27 -37.49
N GLU A 5 -0.07 8.24 -38.20
CA GLU A 5 1.37 8.37 -38.41
C GLU A 5 2.10 8.81 -37.13
N GLU A 6 1.53 9.72 -36.37
CA GLU A 6 2.07 10.11 -35.05
C GLU A 6 2.09 8.94 -34.08
N TYR A 7 1.04 8.14 -34.07
CA TYR A 7 0.99 6.98 -33.17
C TYR A 7 1.91 5.83 -33.62
N LYS A 8 2.11 5.64 -34.96
CA LYS A 8 3.13 4.73 -35.48
C LYS A 8 4.54 5.19 -35.10
N ALA A 9 4.82 6.48 -35.17
CA ALA A 9 6.12 7.04 -34.76
C ALA A 9 6.33 6.85 -33.24
N HIS A 10 5.32 7.13 -32.42
CA HIS A 10 5.35 6.87 -30.99
C HIS A 10 5.57 5.39 -30.68
N THR A 11 4.91 4.49 -31.41
CA THR A 11 5.11 3.03 -31.26
C THR A 11 6.56 2.64 -31.55
N ALA A 12 7.18 3.22 -32.59
CA ALA A 12 8.58 2.97 -32.93
C ALA A 12 9.54 3.49 -31.84
N GLU A 13 9.30 4.71 -31.35
CA GLU A 13 10.08 5.27 -30.22
C GLU A 13 10.02 4.39 -28.98
N ARG A 14 8.82 3.92 -28.62
CA ARG A 14 8.63 3.04 -27.46
C ARG A 14 9.27 1.65 -27.67
N ALA A 15 9.28 1.16 -28.88
CA ALA A 15 9.92 -0.11 -29.24
C ALA A 15 11.46 -0.07 -29.04
N GLU A 16 12.10 1.09 -29.22
CA GLU A 16 13.51 1.28 -28.89
C GLU A 16 13.81 1.08 -27.39
N LEU A 17 12.81 1.32 -26.54
CA LEU A 17 12.87 1.05 -25.09
C LEU A 17 12.43 -0.39 -24.74
N GLY A 18 12.07 -1.20 -25.72
CA GLY A 18 11.57 -2.56 -25.53
C GLY A 18 10.15 -2.63 -24.92
N VAL A 19 9.34 -1.57 -25.04
CA VAL A 19 8.02 -1.47 -24.41
C VAL A 19 6.93 -1.09 -25.43
N PRO A 20 5.63 -1.45 -25.19
CA PRO A 20 4.54 -1.08 -26.07
C PRO A 20 4.26 0.42 -26.03
N PRO A 21 3.53 0.96 -27.04
CA PRO A 21 3.09 2.33 -27.02
C PRO A 21 2.18 2.61 -25.81
N LEU A 22 2.16 3.86 -25.36
CA LEU A 22 1.21 4.32 -24.35
C LEU A 22 -0.23 4.24 -24.88
N ALA A 23 -1.18 4.06 -23.96
CA ALA A 23 -2.59 4.13 -24.29
C ALA A 23 -2.98 5.50 -24.87
N LEU A 24 -4.03 5.53 -25.70
CA LEU A 24 -4.56 6.76 -26.28
C LEU A 24 -5.14 7.68 -25.20
N THR A 25 -4.88 8.97 -25.33
CA THR A 25 -5.55 10.02 -24.56
C THR A 25 -6.98 10.26 -25.06
N ALA A 26 -7.79 10.99 -24.29
CA ALA A 26 -9.15 11.39 -24.70
C ALA A 26 -9.15 12.16 -26.04
N ASP A 27 -8.21 13.11 -26.21
CA ASP A 27 -8.08 13.89 -27.45
C ASP A 27 -7.70 13.01 -28.64
N GLN A 28 -6.76 12.08 -28.46
CA GLN A 28 -6.38 11.13 -29.51
C GLN A 28 -7.53 10.17 -29.84
N THR A 29 -8.27 9.74 -28.83
CA THR A 29 -9.46 8.89 -29.01
C THR A 29 -10.56 9.64 -29.78
N ALA A 30 -10.78 10.92 -29.47
CA ALA A 30 -11.73 11.75 -30.22
C ALA A 30 -11.32 11.93 -31.69
N GLN A 31 -10.02 12.15 -31.95
CA GLN A 31 -9.51 12.20 -33.33
C GLN A 31 -9.68 10.86 -34.06
N LEU A 32 -9.47 9.74 -33.37
CA LEU A 32 -9.68 8.40 -33.91
C LEU A 32 -11.15 8.15 -34.25
N VAL A 33 -12.07 8.60 -33.39
CA VAL A 33 -13.53 8.52 -33.62
C VAL A 33 -13.89 9.29 -34.91
N GLU A 34 -13.34 10.49 -35.14
CA GLU A 34 -13.59 11.24 -36.38
C GLU A 34 -13.03 10.51 -37.62
N LEU A 35 -11.91 9.78 -37.49
CA LEU A 35 -11.40 8.91 -38.58
C LEU A 35 -12.33 7.75 -38.86
N LEU A 36 -12.93 7.13 -37.81
CA LEU A 36 -13.85 6.00 -37.94
C LEU A 36 -15.23 6.41 -38.52
N LYS A 37 -15.63 7.66 -38.34
CA LYS A 37 -16.84 8.23 -38.98
C LYS A 37 -16.64 8.52 -40.47
N ALA A 38 -15.41 8.59 -40.95
CA ALA A 38 -15.12 8.85 -42.38
C ALA A 38 -15.43 7.60 -43.23
N SER A 39 -15.87 7.82 -44.47
CA SER A 39 -16.10 6.75 -45.44
C SER A 39 -15.42 7.13 -46.77
N PRO A 40 -14.39 6.35 -47.20
CA PRO A 40 -13.82 5.16 -46.57
C PRO A 40 -12.93 5.49 -45.35
N ILE A 41 -12.83 4.54 -44.42
CA ILE A 41 -11.94 4.64 -43.25
C ILE A 41 -10.49 4.47 -43.71
N ALA A 42 -9.62 5.43 -43.37
CA ALA A 42 -8.20 5.34 -43.69
C ALA A 42 -7.51 4.27 -42.79
N ASP A 43 -6.76 3.35 -43.41
CA ASP A 43 -6.02 2.26 -42.72
C ASP A 43 -6.90 1.57 -41.66
N VAL A 44 -8.04 1.03 -42.11
CA VAL A 44 -9.15 0.53 -41.27
C VAL A 44 -8.70 -0.50 -40.22
N ASP A 45 -7.84 -1.42 -40.59
CA ASP A 45 -7.37 -2.47 -39.70
C ASP A 45 -6.55 -1.89 -38.52
N TYR A 46 -5.66 -0.95 -38.81
CA TYR A 46 -4.86 -0.27 -37.79
C TYR A 46 -5.71 0.67 -36.94
N ALA A 47 -6.63 1.41 -37.55
CA ALA A 47 -7.54 2.28 -36.80
C ALA A 47 -8.45 1.48 -35.85
N MET A 48 -8.91 0.31 -36.29
CA MET A 48 -9.72 -0.60 -35.46
C MET A 48 -8.88 -1.24 -34.33
N ASP A 49 -7.64 -1.66 -34.59
CA ASP A 49 -6.73 -2.13 -33.54
C ASP A 49 -6.50 -1.05 -32.47
N MET A 50 -6.21 0.18 -32.89
CA MET A 50 -6.07 1.31 -31.97
C MET A 50 -7.34 1.51 -31.14
N PHE A 51 -8.51 1.49 -31.77
CA PHE A 51 -9.77 1.74 -31.09
C PHE A 51 -10.15 0.64 -30.11
N GLN A 52 -9.92 -0.62 -30.47
CA GLN A 52 -10.24 -1.76 -29.61
C GLN A 52 -9.21 -1.97 -28.50
N ASN A 53 -7.91 -1.88 -28.81
CA ASN A 53 -6.83 -2.40 -27.97
C ASN A 53 -5.92 -1.32 -27.37
N LYS A 54 -6.05 -0.04 -27.78
CA LYS A 54 -5.15 1.04 -27.29
C LYS A 54 -5.88 2.15 -26.53
N VAL A 55 -7.20 2.08 -26.42
CA VAL A 55 -8.00 2.98 -25.56
C VAL A 55 -8.11 2.37 -24.17
N PRO A 56 -7.83 3.12 -23.09
CA PRO A 56 -8.05 2.66 -21.71
C PRO A 56 -9.50 2.22 -21.48
N ALA A 57 -9.70 1.35 -20.48
CA ALA A 57 -11.03 0.89 -20.06
C ALA A 57 -11.51 1.58 -18.77
N GLY A 58 -12.64 1.17 -18.23
CA GLY A 58 -13.20 1.68 -16.98
C GLY A 58 -13.72 3.10 -17.09
N VAL A 59 -13.41 3.95 -16.11
CA VAL A 59 -13.83 5.36 -16.05
C VAL A 59 -12.68 6.33 -16.40
N ASP A 60 -11.91 6.00 -17.42
CA ASP A 60 -10.95 6.90 -18.04
C ASP A 60 -11.64 7.87 -19.03
N ASP A 61 -11.11 9.09 -19.17
CA ASP A 61 -11.67 10.09 -20.09
C ASP A 61 -11.67 9.60 -21.56
N ALA A 62 -10.66 8.83 -21.95
CA ALA A 62 -10.61 8.20 -23.26
C ALA A 62 -11.66 7.11 -23.43
N ALA A 63 -11.92 6.34 -22.35
CA ALA A 63 -12.99 5.34 -22.32
C ALA A 63 -14.37 6.00 -22.45
N TYR A 64 -14.58 7.18 -21.86
CA TYR A 64 -15.80 7.95 -22.04
C TYR A 64 -16.05 8.30 -23.51
N VAL A 65 -15.04 8.81 -24.21
CA VAL A 65 -15.12 9.14 -25.64
C VAL A 65 -15.45 7.90 -26.48
N LYS A 66 -14.78 6.77 -26.20
CA LYS A 66 -15.01 5.48 -26.87
C LYS A 66 -16.47 5.00 -26.65
N ALA A 67 -16.91 5.00 -25.40
CA ALA A 67 -18.26 4.53 -25.04
C ALA A 67 -19.37 5.42 -25.64
N ALA A 68 -19.17 6.75 -25.65
CA ALA A 68 -20.10 7.69 -26.24
C ALA A 68 -20.30 7.44 -27.74
N PHE A 69 -19.20 7.26 -28.48
CA PHE A 69 -19.27 6.97 -29.91
C PHE A 69 -19.96 5.62 -30.20
N LEU A 70 -19.63 4.58 -29.43
CA LEU A 70 -20.29 3.28 -29.56
C LEU A 70 -21.78 3.37 -29.24
N ASN A 71 -22.15 4.13 -28.22
CA ASN A 71 -23.55 4.38 -27.89
C ASN A 71 -24.29 5.09 -29.04
N ASP A 72 -23.67 6.08 -29.68
CA ASP A 72 -24.26 6.76 -30.84
C ASP A 72 -24.53 5.79 -31.99
N ILE A 73 -23.64 4.82 -32.22
CA ILE A 73 -23.85 3.75 -33.22
C ILE A 73 -25.01 2.85 -32.79
N VAL A 74 -25.04 2.39 -31.55
CA VAL A 74 -26.09 1.54 -30.99
C VAL A 74 -27.48 2.22 -31.10
N GLN A 75 -27.54 3.53 -30.83
CA GLN A 75 -28.78 4.31 -30.91
C GLN A 75 -29.14 4.79 -32.32
N GLY A 76 -28.27 4.52 -33.32
CA GLY A 76 -28.47 4.97 -34.69
C GLY A 76 -28.20 6.45 -34.94
N ASN A 77 -27.55 7.15 -34.03
CA ASN A 77 -27.17 8.55 -34.14
C ASN A 77 -25.86 8.77 -34.91
N ALA A 78 -25.04 7.71 -35.04
CA ALA A 78 -23.81 7.72 -35.83
C ALA A 78 -23.71 6.45 -36.68
N THR A 79 -22.92 6.51 -37.75
CA THR A 79 -22.61 5.36 -38.64
C THR A 79 -21.10 5.18 -38.73
N CYS A 80 -20.65 3.96 -38.86
CA CYS A 80 -19.27 3.57 -39.11
C CYS A 80 -19.24 2.33 -40.02
N ASP A 81 -18.45 2.39 -41.10
CA ASP A 81 -18.37 1.28 -42.06
C ASP A 81 -17.79 -0.01 -41.43
N ALA A 82 -17.01 0.10 -40.36
CA ALA A 82 -16.33 -1.01 -39.68
C ALA A 82 -17.05 -1.48 -38.41
N ILE A 83 -18.06 -0.76 -37.90
CA ILE A 83 -18.73 -1.03 -36.64
C ILE A 83 -20.23 -0.84 -36.83
N ASP A 84 -20.98 -1.95 -36.87
CA ASP A 84 -22.44 -1.92 -36.75
C ASP A 84 -22.89 -1.92 -35.28
N ALA A 85 -24.19 -1.85 -35.03
CA ALA A 85 -24.74 -1.76 -33.68
C ALA A 85 -24.46 -3.01 -32.81
N VAL A 86 -24.41 -4.19 -33.41
CA VAL A 86 -24.08 -5.45 -32.73
C VAL A 86 -22.60 -5.43 -32.32
N LYS A 87 -21.73 -5.11 -33.27
CA LYS A 87 -20.29 -4.96 -33.02
C LYS A 87 -19.98 -3.87 -31.99
N ALA A 88 -20.74 -2.78 -31.98
CA ALA A 88 -20.62 -1.74 -30.96
C ALA A 88 -20.94 -2.28 -29.55
N CYS A 89 -21.98 -3.10 -29.40
CA CYS A 89 -22.27 -3.76 -28.13
C CYS A 89 -21.13 -4.71 -27.68
N GLU A 90 -20.56 -5.50 -28.61
CA GLU A 90 -19.43 -6.38 -28.32
C GLU A 90 -18.20 -5.59 -27.81
N ILE A 91 -17.86 -4.47 -28.49
CA ILE A 91 -16.75 -3.62 -28.07
C ILE A 91 -17.05 -2.97 -26.72
N LEU A 92 -18.28 -2.48 -26.46
CA LEU A 92 -18.70 -2.00 -25.16
C LEU A 92 -18.48 -3.06 -24.06
N GLY A 93 -18.82 -4.32 -24.33
CA GLY A 93 -18.63 -5.43 -23.40
C GLY A 93 -17.17 -5.69 -22.99
N SER A 94 -16.19 -5.29 -23.79
CA SER A 94 -14.77 -5.44 -23.50
C SER A 94 -14.20 -4.34 -22.57
N MET A 95 -15.00 -3.37 -22.12
CA MET A 95 -14.54 -2.15 -21.44
C MET A 95 -14.57 -2.24 -19.90
N LEU A 96 -14.58 -3.40 -19.29
CA LEU A 96 -14.60 -3.71 -17.84
C LEU A 96 -15.86 -3.27 -17.08
N GLY A 97 -16.36 -2.08 -17.28
CA GLY A 97 -17.46 -1.45 -16.53
C GLY A 97 -17.42 0.07 -16.63
N GLY A 98 -18.28 0.75 -15.91
CA GLY A 98 -18.34 2.21 -15.91
C GLY A 98 -19.11 2.78 -17.11
N PHE A 99 -18.46 3.53 -17.96
CA PHE A 99 -19.09 4.27 -19.06
C PHE A 99 -19.76 3.38 -20.13
N ASN A 100 -19.39 2.12 -20.23
CA ASN A 100 -20.00 1.18 -21.18
C ASN A 100 -21.31 0.55 -20.67
N VAL A 101 -21.59 0.60 -19.37
CA VAL A 101 -22.72 -0.13 -18.78
C VAL A 101 -24.05 0.53 -19.17
N THR A 102 -24.20 1.84 -19.03
CA THR A 102 -25.42 2.57 -19.41
C THR A 102 -25.81 2.35 -20.85
N PRO A 103 -24.91 2.51 -21.85
CA PRO A 103 -25.20 2.17 -23.26
C PRO A 103 -25.74 0.75 -23.45
N LEU A 104 -25.17 -0.25 -22.79
CA LEU A 104 -25.63 -1.64 -22.89
C LEU A 104 -27.01 -1.83 -22.26
N VAL A 105 -27.28 -1.20 -21.11
CA VAL A 105 -28.61 -1.21 -20.46
C VAL A 105 -29.67 -0.54 -21.34
N GLU A 106 -29.34 0.59 -21.98
CA GLU A 106 -30.24 1.27 -22.90
C GLU A 106 -30.52 0.45 -24.15
N ALA A 107 -29.52 -0.28 -24.66
CA ALA A 107 -29.67 -1.16 -25.81
C ALA A 107 -30.69 -2.29 -25.58
N LEU A 108 -30.98 -2.67 -24.33
CA LEU A 108 -32.05 -3.65 -24.01
C LEU A 108 -33.45 -3.18 -24.40
N LYS A 109 -33.64 -1.92 -24.77
CA LYS A 109 -34.92 -1.34 -25.20
C LYS A 109 -35.11 -1.31 -26.72
N ILE A 110 -34.03 -1.58 -27.49
CA ILE A 110 -34.01 -1.40 -28.95
C ILE A 110 -34.75 -2.59 -29.65
N GLY A 111 -34.49 -3.82 -29.19
CA GLY A 111 -35.03 -5.06 -29.78
C GLY A 111 -34.04 -5.71 -30.76
N GLY A 112 -34.35 -6.97 -31.14
CA GLY A 112 -33.60 -7.74 -32.13
C GLY A 112 -32.16 -8.07 -31.67
N GLU A 113 -31.29 -8.30 -32.66
CA GLU A 113 -29.89 -8.73 -32.45
C GLU A 113 -29.06 -7.76 -31.57
N VAL A 114 -29.36 -6.48 -31.61
CA VAL A 114 -28.68 -5.46 -30.76
C VAL A 114 -28.96 -5.71 -29.28
N THR A 115 -30.25 -5.98 -28.94
CA THR A 115 -30.62 -6.30 -27.55
C THR A 115 -30.03 -7.65 -27.11
N ASP A 116 -29.95 -8.63 -27.99
CA ASP A 116 -29.35 -9.93 -27.67
C ASP A 116 -27.84 -9.76 -27.41
N ALA A 117 -27.13 -8.99 -28.24
CA ALA A 117 -25.72 -8.71 -28.07
C ALA A 117 -25.45 -7.92 -26.78
N ALA A 118 -26.24 -6.89 -26.48
CA ALA A 118 -26.10 -6.11 -25.25
C ALA A 118 -26.34 -6.96 -23.99
N ALA A 119 -27.36 -7.83 -24.02
CA ALA A 119 -27.67 -8.75 -22.92
C ALA A 119 -26.49 -9.71 -22.65
N GLU A 120 -25.91 -10.27 -23.74
CA GLU A 120 -24.75 -11.17 -23.59
C GLU A 120 -23.54 -10.47 -22.97
N GLN A 121 -23.28 -9.22 -23.32
CA GLN A 121 -22.19 -8.45 -22.69
C GLN A 121 -22.48 -8.14 -21.22
N LEU A 122 -23.70 -7.77 -20.87
CA LEU A 122 -24.09 -7.47 -19.48
C LEU A 122 -24.01 -8.71 -18.57
N LYS A 123 -24.33 -9.90 -19.06
CA LYS A 123 -24.19 -11.15 -18.29
C LYS A 123 -22.77 -11.37 -17.78
N ASN A 124 -21.75 -10.93 -18.54
CA ASN A 124 -20.34 -11.09 -18.21
C ASN A 124 -19.70 -9.85 -17.54
N THR A 125 -20.43 -8.73 -17.42
CA THR A 125 -19.96 -7.52 -16.78
C THR A 125 -20.29 -7.53 -15.30
N ILE A 126 -19.26 -7.48 -14.42
CA ILE A 126 -19.43 -7.51 -12.95
C ILE A 126 -19.45 -6.11 -12.31
N LEU A 127 -18.84 -5.11 -12.94
CA LEU A 127 -18.74 -3.74 -12.44
C LEU A 127 -19.95 -2.91 -12.87
N VAL A 128 -21.13 -3.32 -12.48
CA VAL A 128 -22.40 -2.68 -12.87
C VAL A 128 -22.96 -1.71 -11.83
N TYR A 129 -22.53 -1.82 -10.57
CA TYR A 129 -22.91 -0.96 -9.43
C TYR A 129 -24.40 -0.57 -9.42
N ASP A 130 -24.72 0.72 -9.48
CA ASP A 130 -26.11 1.21 -9.42
C ASP A 130 -26.94 0.82 -10.65
N ALA A 131 -26.30 0.54 -11.80
CA ALA A 131 -27.00 0.05 -13.00
C ALA A 131 -27.67 -1.31 -12.78
N PHE A 132 -27.27 -2.07 -11.75
CA PHE A 132 -28.01 -3.25 -11.31
C PHE A 132 -29.49 -2.91 -11.02
N ASN A 133 -29.75 -1.77 -10.38
CA ASN A 133 -31.10 -1.34 -10.06
C ASN A 133 -31.92 -1.01 -11.32
N ASP A 134 -31.28 -0.47 -12.36
CA ASP A 134 -31.92 -0.16 -13.64
C ASP A 134 -32.33 -1.47 -14.35
N VAL A 135 -31.43 -2.45 -14.42
CA VAL A 135 -31.73 -3.78 -14.99
C VAL A 135 -32.82 -4.48 -14.18
N LYS A 136 -32.78 -4.41 -12.85
CA LYS A 136 -33.82 -4.97 -11.96
C LYS A 136 -35.17 -4.29 -12.21
N ALA A 137 -35.21 -2.96 -12.32
CA ALA A 137 -36.45 -2.23 -12.61
C ALA A 137 -37.06 -2.63 -13.97
N MET A 138 -36.20 -2.84 -14.98
CA MET A 138 -36.66 -3.36 -16.28
C MET A 138 -37.21 -4.79 -16.18
N MET A 139 -36.58 -5.67 -15.39
CA MET A 139 -37.09 -7.01 -15.10
C MET A 139 -38.45 -6.94 -14.41
N ASP A 140 -38.59 -6.10 -13.37
CA ASP A 140 -39.83 -5.91 -12.62
C ASP A 140 -40.95 -5.32 -13.51
N ALA A 141 -40.59 -4.57 -14.54
CA ALA A 141 -41.51 -4.08 -15.58
C ALA A 141 -41.83 -5.11 -16.69
N GLY A 142 -41.30 -6.35 -16.59
CA GLY A 142 -41.59 -7.45 -17.50
C GLY A 142 -40.66 -7.55 -18.71
N ASN A 143 -39.51 -6.90 -18.73
CA ASN A 143 -38.51 -7.06 -19.79
C ASN A 143 -37.82 -8.42 -19.66
N ALA A 144 -38.03 -9.31 -20.67
CA ALA A 144 -37.53 -10.68 -20.66
C ALA A 144 -35.98 -10.75 -20.67
N LYS A 145 -35.32 -9.86 -21.42
CA LYS A 145 -33.84 -9.82 -21.45
C LYS A 145 -33.22 -9.35 -20.17
N ALA A 146 -33.80 -8.34 -19.51
CA ALA A 146 -33.37 -7.94 -18.18
C ALA A 146 -33.52 -9.05 -17.15
N LYS A 147 -34.56 -9.87 -17.27
CA LYS A 147 -34.74 -11.08 -16.44
C LYS A 147 -33.65 -12.11 -16.70
N GLU A 148 -33.38 -12.43 -17.97
CA GLU A 148 -32.27 -13.33 -18.35
C GLU A 148 -30.91 -12.86 -17.77
N ILE A 149 -30.64 -11.57 -17.77
CA ILE A 149 -29.40 -11.01 -17.21
C ILE A 149 -29.34 -11.23 -15.70
N VAL A 150 -30.41 -10.88 -14.97
CA VAL A 150 -30.46 -11.05 -13.51
C VAL A 150 -30.35 -12.54 -13.14
N GLU A 151 -31.02 -13.44 -13.90
CA GLU A 151 -30.89 -14.87 -13.71
C GLU A 151 -29.47 -15.39 -13.99
N SER A 152 -28.80 -14.87 -15.01
CA SER A 152 -27.41 -15.18 -15.32
C SER A 152 -26.44 -14.72 -14.18
N TRP A 153 -26.60 -13.51 -13.68
CA TRP A 153 -25.84 -13.05 -12.52
C TRP A 153 -26.12 -13.90 -11.27
N ALA A 154 -27.38 -14.26 -11.01
CA ALA A 154 -27.77 -15.11 -9.89
C ALA A 154 -27.18 -16.54 -9.96
N ASN A 155 -26.98 -17.04 -11.16
CA ASN A 155 -26.35 -18.34 -11.44
C ASN A 155 -24.84 -18.29 -11.56
N ALA A 156 -24.23 -17.11 -11.35
CA ALA A 156 -22.78 -16.88 -11.46
C ALA A 156 -22.20 -17.28 -12.83
N GLU A 157 -22.94 -17.07 -13.94
CA GLU A 157 -22.44 -17.41 -15.27
C GLU A 157 -21.18 -16.63 -15.63
N TRP A 158 -21.06 -15.36 -15.19
CA TRP A 158 -19.85 -14.53 -15.32
C TRP A 158 -18.58 -15.22 -14.80
N PHE A 159 -18.74 -16.11 -13.81
CA PHE A 159 -17.67 -16.90 -13.21
C PHE A 159 -17.46 -18.22 -13.94
N TYR A 160 -18.53 -18.97 -14.21
CA TYR A 160 -18.44 -20.27 -14.89
C TYR A 160 -18.00 -20.18 -16.35
N ASN A 161 -18.23 -19.04 -17.02
CA ASN A 161 -17.77 -18.78 -18.38
C ASN A 161 -16.24 -18.56 -18.49
N LYS A 162 -15.56 -18.39 -17.37
CA LYS A 162 -14.09 -18.27 -17.33
C LYS A 162 -13.44 -19.65 -17.14
N PRO A 163 -12.21 -19.84 -17.68
CA PRO A 163 -11.48 -21.09 -17.53
C PRO A 163 -11.17 -21.37 -16.05
N GLU A 164 -11.23 -22.64 -15.68
CA GLU A 164 -10.75 -23.09 -14.37
C GLU A 164 -9.23 -22.96 -14.28
N MET A 165 -8.72 -22.91 -13.06
CA MET A 165 -7.30 -22.98 -12.81
C MET A 165 -6.74 -24.30 -13.35
N GLU A 166 -5.63 -24.26 -14.07
CA GLU A 166 -5.00 -25.43 -14.67
C GLU A 166 -4.52 -26.41 -13.59
N LYS A 167 -4.74 -27.70 -13.83
CA LYS A 167 -4.31 -28.77 -12.92
C LYS A 167 -2.81 -29.02 -12.97
N GLU A 168 -2.19 -28.76 -14.11
CA GLU A 168 -0.75 -28.88 -14.35
C GLU A 168 -0.26 -27.67 -15.12
N ILE A 169 0.71 -26.95 -14.58
CA ILE A 169 1.28 -25.75 -15.18
C ILE A 169 2.78 -26.01 -15.41
N THR A 170 3.19 -26.08 -16.67
CA THR A 170 4.61 -26.24 -17.01
C THR A 170 5.28 -24.88 -17.05
N LEU A 171 6.38 -24.71 -16.30
CA LEU A 171 7.04 -23.43 -16.07
C LEU A 171 8.55 -23.57 -16.23
N THR A 172 9.21 -22.51 -16.68
CA THR A 172 10.67 -22.38 -16.60
C THR A 172 11.03 -21.51 -15.40
N VAL A 173 11.88 -22.02 -14.53
CA VAL A 173 12.30 -21.35 -13.28
C VAL A 173 13.24 -20.18 -13.57
N TYR A 174 12.95 -19.03 -12.98
CA TYR A 174 13.89 -17.93 -12.78
C TYR A 174 14.06 -17.70 -11.28
N LYS A 175 15.15 -18.21 -10.71
CA LYS A 175 15.41 -18.20 -9.27
C LYS A 175 16.32 -17.05 -8.88
N ILE A 176 15.90 -16.31 -7.87
CA ILE A 176 16.65 -15.23 -7.25
C ILE A 176 17.07 -15.69 -5.84
N PRO A 177 18.37 -15.90 -5.58
CA PRO A 177 18.84 -16.41 -4.29
C PRO A 177 18.65 -15.39 -3.16
N GLY A 178 18.38 -15.89 -1.96
CA GLY A 178 18.27 -15.10 -0.74
C GLY A 178 16.97 -14.33 -0.60
N GLU A 179 17.01 -13.22 0.13
CA GLU A 179 15.85 -12.35 0.30
C GLU A 179 15.74 -11.38 -0.86
N THR A 180 14.56 -11.30 -1.45
CA THR A 180 14.22 -10.29 -2.46
C THR A 180 13.17 -9.35 -1.89
N ASN A 181 13.55 -8.10 -1.71
CA ASN A 181 12.62 -7.07 -1.27
C ASN A 181 11.92 -6.39 -2.46
N THR A 182 10.89 -5.63 -2.17
CA THR A 182 10.13 -4.96 -3.22
C THR A 182 10.89 -3.83 -3.92
N ASP A 183 11.99 -3.31 -3.35
CA ASP A 183 12.86 -2.35 -4.03
C ASP A 183 13.76 -3.04 -5.08
N ASP A 184 14.02 -4.36 -4.95
CA ASP A 184 14.64 -5.16 -6.01
C ASP A 184 13.71 -5.35 -7.20
N LEU A 185 12.39 -5.50 -6.95
CA LEU A 185 11.36 -5.73 -7.97
C LEU A 185 10.82 -4.43 -8.57
N SER A 186 10.91 -3.33 -7.84
CA SER A 186 10.38 -2.01 -8.17
C SER A 186 11.16 -0.93 -7.43
N PRO A 187 12.36 -0.56 -7.95
CA PRO A 187 13.25 0.38 -7.28
C PRO A 187 12.59 1.72 -6.95
N ALA A 188 12.84 2.22 -5.74
CA ALA A 188 12.30 3.51 -5.30
C ALA A 188 12.81 4.68 -6.16
N SER A 189 14.03 4.60 -6.70
CA SER A 189 14.59 5.58 -7.64
C SER A 189 13.78 5.71 -8.93
N GLU A 190 13.05 4.66 -9.31
CA GLU A 190 12.22 4.59 -10.52
C GLU A 190 10.72 4.73 -10.22
N ALA A 191 10.35 5.20 -9.02
CA ALA A 191 8.95 5.33 -8.61
C ALA A 191 8.09 6.18 -9.56
N PHE A 192 8.71 7.14 -10.27
CA PHE A 192 8.03 8.01 -11.23
C PHE A 192 7.55 7.29 -12.51
N THR A 193 8.06 6.09 -12.79
CA THR A 193 7.64 5.28 -13.96
C THR A 193 6.54 4.26 -13.62
N ARG A 194 6.16 4.08 -12.36
CA ARG A 194 5.26 3.02 -11.88
C ARG A 194 3.89 2.98 -12.55
N ALA A 195 3.37 4.13 -13.01
CA ALA A 195 2.11 4.19 -13.76
C ALA A 195 2.24 3.63 -15.18
N ASP A 196 3.44 3.68 -15.76
CA ASP A 196 3.78 3.04 -17.02
C ASP A 196 4.39 1.66 -16.72
N ILE A 197 3.53 0.68 -16.45
CA ILE A 197 3.93 -0.66 -16.02
C ILE A 197 5.00 -1.28 -16.93
N PRO A 198 4.86 -1.26 -18.28
CA PRO A 198 5.89 -1.80 -19.16
C PRO A 198 7.26 -1.14 -19.01
N LEU A 199 7.27 0.19 -18.91
CA LEU A 199 8.52 0.94 -18.75
C LEU A 199 9.15 0.68 -17.38
N HIS A 200 8.32 0.67 -16.33
CA HIS A 200 8.78 0.39 -14.97
C HIS A 200 9.38 -1.01 -14.83
N ALA A 201 8.80 -2.00 -15.50
CA ALA A 201 9.27 -3.38 -15.49
C ALA A 201 10.69 -3.55 -16.07
N ASN A 202 11.19 -2.59 -16.86
CA ASN A 202 12.60 -2.59 -17.30
C ASN A 202 13.59 -2.38 -16.13
N SER A 203 13.13 -1.93 -14.98
CA SER A 203 13.95 -1.79 -13.77
C SER A 203 13.96 -3.05 -12.86
N PHE A 204 13.22 -4.09 -13.26
CA PHE A 204 13.05 -5.32 -12.51
C PHE A 204 14.38 -6.04 -12.29
N LEU A 205 14.80 -6.19 -11.04
CA LEU A 205 16.02 -6.88 -10.59
C LEU A 205 17.35 -6.28 -11.07
N VAL A 206 17.37 -5.13 -11.72
CA VAL A 206 18.60 -4.53 -12.29
C VAL A 206 19.67 -4.18 -11.24
N ASN A 207 19.25 -3.94 -10.00
CA ASN A 207 20.15 -3.67 -8.88
C ASN A 207 20.53 -4.95 -8.10
N ARG A 208 19.93 -6.09 -8.44
CA ARG A 208 20.06 -7.36 -7.70
C ARG A 208 20.76 -8.45 -8.48
N MET A 209 20.51 -8.53 -9.79
CA MET A 209 20.99 -9.59 -10.68
C MET A 209 21.79 -8.98 -11.83
N GLU A 210 22.73 -9.73 -12.36
CA GLU A 210 23.44 -9.36 -13.58
C GLU A 210 22.60 -9.71 -14.81
N ASN A 211 22.36 -8.72 -15.69
CA ASN A 211 21.59 -8.86 -16.93
C ASN A 211 20.24 -9.60 -16.75
N PRO A 212 19.37 -9.15 -15.84
CA PRO A 212 18.15 -9.90 -15.50
C PRO A 212 17.18 -10.03 -16.67
N LEU A 213 17.04 -9.00 -17.50
CA LEU A 213 16.13 -8.99 -18.64
C LEU A 213 16.60 -9.94 -19.74
N GLU A 214 17.88 -9.88 -20.10
CA GLU A 214 18.49 -10.77 -21.07
C GLU A 214 18.41 -12.24 -20.61
N THR A 215 18.61 -12.49 -19.32
CA THR A 215 18.46 -13.84 -18.74
C THR A 215 17.04 -14.36 -18.92
N MET A 216 16.02 -13.53 -18.65
CA MET A 216 14.62 -13.92 -18.86
C MET A 216 14.33 -14.20 -20.33
N ASP A 217 14.88 -13.40 -21.25
CA ASP A 217 14.68 -13.60 -22.69
C ASP A 217 15.30 -14.91 -23.17
N GLU A 218 16.48 -15.28 -22.65
CA GLU A 218 17.07 -16.60 -22.93
C GLU A 218 16.21 -17.76 -22.37
N LEU A 219 15.67 -17.59 -21.17
CA LEU A 219 14.81 -18.60 -20.56
C LEU A 219 13.48 -18.80 -21.35
N ARG A 220 12.90 -17.73 -21.87
CA ARG A 220 11.68 -17.79 -22.71
C ARG A 220 11.86 -18.61 -23.98
N LYS A 221 13.07 -18.76 -24.49
CA LYS A 221 13.39 -19.61 -25.67
C LYS A 221 13.09 -21.09 -25.44
N LYS A 222 12.90 -21.51 -24.18
CA LYS A 222 12.44 -22.87 -23.84
C LYS A 222 10.98 -23.11 -24.15
N GLY A 223 10.20 -22.06 -24.43
CA GLY A 223 8.81 -22.15 -24.88
C GLY A 223 7.76 -22.28 -23.76
N ASN A 224 8.18 -22.21 -22.49
CA ASN A 224 7.26 -22.23 -21.36
C ASN A 224 7.17 -20.84 -20.70
N PRO A 225 6.06 -20.49 -20.03
CA PRO A 225 5.99 -19.33 -19.14
C PRO A 225 7.07 -19.39 -18.06
N LEU A 226 7.52 -18.23 -17.61
CA LEU A 226 8.48 -18.15 -16.50
C LEU A 226 7.76 -18.21 -15.16
N ALA A 227 8.41 -18.82 -14.16
CA ALA A 227 8.04 -18.67 -12.76
C ALA A 227 9.11 -17.84 -12.04
N TYR A 228 8.68 -16.84 -11.26
CA TYR A 228 9.54 -16.18 -10.28
C TYR A 228 9.75 -17.10 -9.08
N VAL A 229 10.99 -17.39 -8.74
CA VAL A 229 11.31 -18.29 -7.62
C VAL A 229 12.30 -17.60 -6.69
N GLY A 230 12.08 -17.64 -5.37
CA GLY A 230 12.99 -17.05 -4.39
C GLY A 230 12.91 -17.68 -3.02
N ASP A 231 13.96 -17.51 -2.20
CA ASP A 231 13.99 -18.07 -0.86
C ASP A 231 13.05 -17.29 0.09
N VAL A 232 13.17 -15.96 0.12
CA VAL A 232 12.26 -15.03 0.80
C VAL A 232 11.85 -13.94 -0.19
N VAL A 233 10.57 -13.77 -0.43
CA VAL A 233 10.06 -12.93 -1.52
C VAL A 233 9.15 -11.83 -1.00
N GLY A 234 9.36 -10.60 -1.49
CA GLY A 234 8.39 -9.52 -1.41
C GLY A 234 8.34 -8.76 -0.09
N THR A 235 9.42 -8.77 0.69
CA THR A 235 9.55 -7.87 1.84
C THR A 235 9.60 -6.39 1.38
N GLY A 236 9.20 -5.44 2.23
CA GLY A 236 9.21 -4.01 1.90
C GLY A 236 7.82 -3.46 1.52
N SER A 237 7.77 -2.28 0.89
CA SER A 237 6.53 -1.50 0.72
C SER A 237 6.00 -1.37 -0.71
N SER A 238 6.85 -1.51 -1.75
CA SER A 238 6.47 -1.30 -3.16
C SER A 238 5.78 -2.52 -3.79
N ARG A 239 4.81 -3.12 -3.10
CA ARG A 239 4.24 -4.45 -3.39
C ARG A 239 3.48 -4.51 -4.71
N LYS A 240 2.55 -3.58 -4.95
CA LYS A 240 1.75 -3.62 -6.19
C LYS A 240 2.61 -3.37 -7.43
N SER A 241 3.53 -2.41 -7.39
CA SER A 241 4.45 -2.19 -8.50
C SER A 241 5.41 -3.38 -8.71
N GLY A 242 5.83 -4.04 -7.63
CA GLY A 242 6.58 -5.30 -7.70
C GLY A 242 5.80 -6.41 -8.39
N ILE A 243 4.53 -6.62 -8.00
CA ILE A 243 3.65 -7.60 -8.66
C ILE A 243 3.37 -7.21 -10.12
N ASN A 244 3.13 -5.94 -10.42
CA ASN A 244 2.96 -5.48 -11.80
C ASN A 244 4.19 -5.81 -12.66
N SER A 245 5.42 -5.65 -12.12
CA SER A 245 6.66 -6.02 -12.82
C SER A 245 6.75 -7.54 -13.01
N VAL A 246 6.40 -8.34 -11.98
CA VAL A 246 6.33 -9.81 -12.12
C VAL A 246 5.32 -10.21 -13.19
N GLN A 247 4.11 -9.67 -13.16
CA GLN A 247 3.07 -9.97 -14.14
C GLN A 247 3.47 -9.53 -15.55
N TRP A 248 4.17 -8.39 -15.67
CA TRP A 248 4.67 -7.93 -16.95
C TRP A 248 5.65 -8.94 -17.58
N HIS A 249 6.53 -9.52 -16.79
CA HIS A 249 7.52 -10.48 -17.29
C HIS A 249 7.01 -11.92 -17.37
N MET A 250 6.06 -12.33 -16.54
CA MET A 250 5.67 -13.73 -16.35
C MET A 250 4.19 -14.01 -16.63
N GLY A 251 3.37 -12.97 -16.79
CA GLY A 251 1.95 -13.05 -17.10
C GLY A 251 1.65 -12.89 -18.58
N THR A 252 0.36 -12.77 -18.89
CA THR A 252 -0.20 -12.62 -20.25
C THR A 252 -0.98 -11.32 -20.39
N ASP A 253 -1.04 -10.79 -21.61
CA ASP A 253 -1.79 -9.57 -21.91
C ASP A 253 -3.29 -9.76 -21.63
N ILE A 254 -3.93 -8.71 -21.11
CA ILE A 254 -5.37 -8.65 -20.92
C ILE A 254 -5.99 -8.08 -22.20
N PRO A 255 -6.85 -8.84 -22.92
CA PRO A 255 -7.46 -8.35 -24.15
C PRO A 255 -8.24 -7.04 -23.96
N GLY A 256 -7.98 -6.03 -24.79
CA GLY A 256 -8.64 -4.73 -24.72
C GLY A 256 -8.12 -3.79 -23.61
N ILE A 257 -7.16 -4.20 -22.81
CA ILE A 257 -6.58 -3.39 -21.71
C ILE A 257 -5.11 -3.11 -22.03
N PRO A 258 -4.75 -1.93 -22.48
CA PRO A 258 -3.36 -1.60 -22.86
C PRO A 258 -2.45 -1.52 -21.64
N GLY A 259 -1.22 -2.02 -21.80
CA GLY A 259 -0.12 -1.86 -20.82
C GLY A 259 -0.27 -2.64 -19.52
N LYS A 260 -1.21 -3.60 -19.41
CA LYS A 260 -1.42 -4.45 -18.24
C LYS A 260 -1.44 -5.93 -18.61
N ARG A 261 -0.96 -6.74 -17.67
CA ARG A 261 -0.95 -8.20 -17.75
C ARG A 261 -1.57 -8.82 -16.51
N THR A 262 -2.05 -10.04 -16.63
CA THR A 262 -2.58 -10.87 -15.54
C THR A 262 -1.88 -12.22 -15.52
N GLY A 263 -2.10 -12.99 -14.45
CA GLY A 263 -1.46 -14.29 -14.27
C GLY A 263 -0.01 -14.15 -13.79
N GLY A 264 0.82 -15.11 -14.17
CA GLY A 264 2.16 -15.31 -13.64
C GLY A 264 2.16 -16.14 -12.36
N VAL A 265 3.31 -16.76 -12.07
CA VAL A 265 3.50 -17.62 -10.89
C VAL A 265 4.69 -17.14 -10.07
N VAL A 266 4.48 -16.96 -8.78
CA VAL A 266 5.51 -16.66 -7.77
C VAL A 266 5.62 -17.86 -6.84
N ILE A 267 6.82 -18.46 -6.74
CA ILE A 267 7.11 -19.56 -5.80
C ILE A 267 8.14 -19.06 -4.80
N GLY A 268 7.77 -19.03 -3.53
CA GLY A 268 8.66 -18.59 -2.45
C GLY A 268 8.83 -19.63 -1.36
N GLY A 269 10.05 -19.78 -0.85
CA GLY A 269 10.25 -20.50 0.41
C GLY A 269 9.45 -19.84 1.52
N ILE A 270 9.51 -18.51 1.56
CA ILE A 270 8.64 -17.62 2.33
C ILE A 270 8.20 -16.49 1.40
N ILE A 271 6.91 -16.18 1.38
CA ILE A 271 6.40 -14.98 0.69
C ILE A 271 5.86 -14.03 1.75
N ALA A 272 6.34 -12.78 1.73
CA ALA A 272 5.87 -11.76 2.68
C ALA A 272 4.34 -11.61 2.57
N PRO A 273 3.58 -11.66 3.67
CA PRO A 273 2.12 -11.79 3.64
C PRO A 273 1.40 -10.73 2.81
N ILE A 274 1.83 -9.46 2.90
CA ILE A 274 1.20 -8.39 2.12
C ILE A 274 1.54 -8.51 0.62
N PHE A 275 2.72 -9.05 0.26
CA PHE A 275 3.08 -9.31 -1.13
C PHE A 275 2.26 -10.48 -1.68
N PHE A 276 2.08 -11.53 -0.87
CA PHE A 276 1.23 -12.68 -1.17
C PHE A 276 -0.20 -12.22 -1.48
N ASN A 277 -0.81 -11.47 -0.57
CA ASN A 277 -2.17 -10.92 -0.75
C ASN A 277 -2.27 -10.02 -2.00
N THR A 278 -1.24 -9.23 -2.30
CA THR A 278 -1.22 -8.37 -3.50
C THR A 278 -1.16 -9.21 -4.78
N ALA A 279 -0.50 -10.35 -4.75
CA ALA A 279 -0.49 -11.31 -5.86
C ALA A 279 -1.89 -11.90 -6.10
N GLU A 280 -2.56 -12.38 -5.05
CA GLU A 280 -3.95 -12.87 -5.11
C GLU A 280 -4.90 -11.81 -5.66
N ASP A 281 -4.84 -10.58 -5.14
CA ASP A 281 -5.69 -9.46 -5.56
C ASP A 281 -5.59 -9.19 -7.06
N SER A 282 -4.40 -9.41 -7.62
CA SER A 282 -4.03 -9.08 -9.01
C SER A 282 -4.14 -10.27 -9.98
N GLY A 283 -4.53 -11.45 -9.49
CA GLY A 283 -4.61 -12.67 -10.30
C GLY A 283 -3.27 -13.31 -10.65
N CYS A 284 -2.20 -13.00 -9.87
CA CYS A 284 -0.94 -13.73 -9.89
C CYS A 284 -1.01 -14.89 -8.90
N ILE A 285 -0.46 -16.05 -9.24
CA ILE A 285 -0.51 -17.28 -8.41
C ILE A 285 0.67 -17.29 -7.43
N PRO A 286 0.46 -17.03 -6.13
CA PRO A 286 1.51 -17.17 -5.13
C PRO A 286 1.50 -18.60 -4.56
N ILE A 287 2.66 -19.26 -4.57
CA ILE A 287 2.86 -20.60 -3.99
C ILE A 287 3.99 -20.53 -2.96
N GLN A 288 3.69 -20.85 -1.73
CA GLN A 288 4.71 -20.98 -0.70
C GLN A 288 5.11 -22.44 -0.54
N ALA A 289 6.34 -22.74 -0.96
CA ALA A 289 6.89 -24.10 -1.03
C ALA A 289 8.42 -24.09 -0.85
N PRO A 290 9.05 -25.17 -0.33
CA PRO A 290 10.49 -25.31 -0.33
C PRO A 290 11.09 -25.16 -1.74
N VAL A 291 12.07 -24.27 -1.90
CA VAL A 291 12.66 -23.94 -3.22
C VAL A 291 14.12 -24.38 -3.38
N GLY A 292 14.67 -25.10 -2.38
CA GLY A 292 16.09 -25.51 -2.34
C GLY A 292 16.54 -26.33 -3.55
N GLU A 293 15.68 -27.21 -4.07
CA GLU A 293 15.95 -28.10 -5.21
C GLU A 293 15.77 -27.44 -6.59
N LEU A 294 15.28 -26.17 -6.62
CA LEU A 294 15.01 -25.44 -7.85
C LEU A 294 16.19 -24.54 -8.23
N GLU A 295 16.54 -24.56 -9.53
CA GLU A 295 17.59 -23.73 -10.10
C GLU A 295 17.10 -22.96 -11.34
N THR A 296 17.70 -21.80 -11.61
CA THR A 296 17.40 -21.04 -12.82
C THR A 296 17.56 -21.87 -14.08
N GLY A 297 16.54 -21.91 -14.91
CA GLY A 297 16.49 -22.66 -16.14
C GLY A 297 15.90 -24.08 -16.01
N ASP A 298 15.57 -24.55 -14.82
CA ASP A 298 14.82 -25.77 -14.65
C ASP A 298 13.44 -25.66 -15.33
N VAL A 299 13.00 -26.76 -15.90
CA VAL A 299 11.60 -26.89 -16.34
C VAL A 299 10.87 -27.74 -15.31
N ILE A 300 9.84 -27.17 -14.74
CA ILE A 300 9.04 -27.79 -13.68
C ILE A 300 7.57 -27.92 -14.09
N THR A 301 6.87 -28.85 -13.47
CA THR A 301 5.41 -28.96 -13.53
C THR A 301 4.86 -28.68 -12.14
N LEU A 302 4.15 -27.55 -12.02
CA LEU A 302 3.39 -27.19 -10.83
C LEU A 302 2.03 -27.87 -10.90
N LYS A 303 1.66 -28.64 -9.88
CA LYS A 303 0.36 -29.29 -9.73
C LYS A 303 -0.35 -28.72 -8.50
N PRO A 304 -1.11 -27.61 -8.67
CA PRO A 304 -1.64 -26.85 -7.54
C PRO A 304 -2.56 -27.68 -6.63
N PHE A 305 -3.42 -28.51 -7.23
CA PHE A 305 -4.42 -29.31 -6.50
C PHE A 305 -3.80 -30.54 -5.81
N ASP A 306 -2.69 -31.06 -6.33
CA ASP A 306 -1.94 -32.15 -5.71
C ASP A 306 -0.95 -31.64 -4.65
N GLY A 307 -0.68 -30.32 -4.65
CA GLY A 307 0.26 -29.68 -3.73
C GLY A 307 1.73 -30.08 -3.96
N VAL A 308 2.12 -30.29 -5.23
CA VAL A 308 3.48 -30.73 -5.57
C VAL A 308 4.09 -29.94 -6.73
N ILE A 309 5.42 -29.83 -6.70
CA ILE A 309 6.24 -29.35 -7.80
C ILE A 309 7.09 -30.53 -8.27
N GLU A 310 6.99 -30.87 -9.54
CA GLU A 310 7.77 -31.92 -10.18
C GLU A 310 8.86 -31.34 -11.07
N LYS A 311 10.03 -32.01 -11.08
CA LYS A 311 11.14 -31.75 -11.99
C LYS A 311 11.59 -33.09 -12.57
N ASN A 312 11.61 -33.19 -13.90
CA ASN A 312 11.93 -34.43 -14.61
C ASN A 312 11.06 -35.64 -14.17
N GLY A 313 9.80 -35.42 -13.82
CA GLY A 313 8.88 -36.46 -13.36
C GLY A 313 9.06 -36.90 -11.90
N ALA A 314 9.92 -36.26 -11.14
CA ALA A 314 10.10 -36.51 -9.70
C ALA A 314 9.59 -35.31 -8.89
N VAL A 315 8.91 -35.58 -7.79
CA VAL A 315 8.51 -34.54 -6.83
C VAL A 315 9.75 -33.97 -6.15
N VAL A 316 9.96 -32.65 -6.27
CA VAL A 316 11.07 -31.92 -5.67
C VAL A 316 10.61 -30.98 -4.56
N SER A 317 9.33 -30.71 -4.47
CA SER A 317 8.75 -29.87 -3.42
C SER A 317 7.28 -30.21 -3.20
N GLU A 318 6.84 -30.11 -1.95
CA GLU A 318 5.45 -30.27 -1.54
C GLU A 318 4.96 -29.00 -0.86
N PHE A 319 3.68 -28.65 -1.03
CA PHE A 319 3.06 -27.49 -0.44
C PHE A 319 1.57 -27.71 -0.20
N LYS A 320 0.94 -26.90 0.62
CA LYS A 320 -0.52 -26.79 0.72
C LYS A 320 -0.96 -25.58 -0.10
N LEU A 321 -1.98 -25.78 -0.96
CA LEU A 321 -2.58 -24.67 -1.69
C LEU A 321 -3.40 -23.82 -0.71
N GLU A 322 -2.94 -22.62 -0.45
CA GLU A 322 -3.59 -21.66 0.47
C GLU A 322 -3.67 -20.28 -0.17
N PRO A 323 -4.81 -19.56 0.04
CA PRO A 323 -6.04 -20.07 0.67
C PRO A 323 -6.74 -21.12 -0.19
N ASN A 324 -7.64 -21.90 0.41
CA ASN A 324 -8.43 -22.90 -0.33
C ASN A 324 -9.29 -22.24 -1.43
N THR A 325 -9.57 -20.95 -1.35
CA THR A 325 -10.32 -20.16 -2.34
C THR A 325 -9.46 -19.71 -3.54
N LEU A 326 -8.15 -19.92 -3.51
CA LEU A 326 -7.24 -19.47 -4.57
C LEU A 326 -7.64 -19.93 -6.00
N PRO A 327 -8.16 -21.16 -6.22
CA PRO A 327 -8.65 -21.55 -7.55
C PRO A 327 -9.79 -20.66 -8.06
N ASP A 328 -10.73 -20.30 -7.21
CA ASP A 328 -11.83 -19.39 -7.54
C ASP A 328 -11.33 -17.97 -7.82
N GLU A 329 -10.38 -17.50 -7.05
CA GLU A 329 -9.75 -16.20 -7.23
C GLU A 329 -9.06 -16.12 -8.60
N MET A 330 -8.27 -17.14 -8.94
CA MET A 330 -7.62 -17.21 -10.25
C MET A 330 -8.62 -17.30 -11.39
N ARG A 331 -9.69 -18.09 -11.25
CA ARG A 331 -10.79 -18.16 -12.21
C ARG A 331 -11.48 -16.81 -12.40
N ALA A 332 -11.71 -16.07 -11.32
CA ALA A 332 -12.32 -14.74 -11.38
C ALA A 332 -11.40 -13.68 -12.02
N GLY A 333 -10.09 -13.91 -12.03
CA GLY A 333 -9.07 -12.96 -12.47
C GLY A 333 -8.40 -12.19 -11.30
N GLY A 334 -8.55 -12.71 -10.09
CA GLY A 334 -8.02 -12.21 -8.84
C GLY A 334 -9.06 -12.15 -7.72
N ARG A 335 -8.60 -11.98 -6.48
CA ARG A 335 -9.50 -11.91 -5.31
C ARG A 335 -10.46 -10.72 -5.39
N VAL A 336 -10.01 -9.55 -5.84
CA VAL A 336 -10.86 -8.35 -5.97
C VAL A 336 -12.04 -8.60 -6.95
N PRO A 337 -11.83 -9.04 -8.19
CA PRO A 337 -12.93 -9.40 -9.07
C PRO A 337 -13.86 -10.48 -8.51
N LEU A 338 -13.33 -11.46 -7.79
CA LEU A 338 -14.15 -12.51 -7.15
C LEU A 338 -15.12 -11.91 -6.12
N ILE A 339 -14.65 -11.02 -5.26
CA ILE A 339 -15.48 -10.36 -4.22
C ILE A 339 -16.59 -9.53 -4.87
N ILE A 340 -16.25 -8.73 -5.89
CA ILE A 340 -17.22 -7.90 -6.61
C ILE A 340 -18.28 -8.77 -7.28
N GLY A 341 -17.86 -9.82 -7.98
CA GLY A 341 -18.77 -10.73 -8.64
C GLY A 341 -19.66 -11.53 -7.68
N LYS A 342 -19.11 -11.99 -6.54
CA LYS A 342 -19.91 -12.59 -5.45
C LYS A 342 -20.99 -11.62 -4.95
N GLY A 343 -20.64 -10.34 -4.76
CA GLY A 343 -21.58 -9.31 -4.36
C GLY A 343 -22.70 -9.10 -5.38
N LEU A 344 -22.37 -9.08 -6.68
CA LEU A 344 -23.36 -9.01 -7.76
C LEU A 344 -24.29 -10.25 -7.76
N THR A 345 -23.71 -11.44 -7.65
CA THR A 345 -24.48 -12.70 -7.59
C THR A 345 -25.42 -12.71 -6.39
N ALA A 346 -24.97 -12.27 -5.21
CA ALA A 346 -25.81 -12.19 -4.02
C ALA A 346 -26.99 -11.22 -4.21
N LYS A 347 -26.77 -10.02 -4.75
CA LYS A 347 -27.81 -9.03 -5.07
C LYS A 347 -28.83 -9.59 -6.09
N ALA A 348 -28.36 -10.30 -7.13
CA ALA A 348 -29.22 -10.90 -8.12
C ALA A 348 -30.09 -12.03 -7.53
N ARG A 349 -29.52 -12.86 -6.67
CA ARG A 349 -30.26 -13.91 -5.95
C ARG A 349 -31.32 -13.33 -5.00
N GLU A 350 -30.96 -12.26 -4.28
CA GLU A 350 -31.91 -11.54 -3.43
C GLU A 350 -33.08 -10.98 -4.26
N ALA A 351 -32.79 -10.33 -5.40
CA ALA A 351 -33.82 -9.79 -6.29
C ALA A 351 -34.78 -10.85 -6.83
N LEU A 352 -34.33 -12.10 -6.96
CA LEU A 352 -35.13 -13.26 -7.40
C LEU A 352 -35.72 -14.06 -6.22
N GLY A 353 -35.46 -13.66 -4.97
CA GLY A 353 -35.93 -14.40 -3.78
C GLY A 353 -35.25 -15.75 -3.58
N LEU A 354 -34.01 -15.91 -4.07
CA LEU A 354 -33.22 -17.12 -3.96
C LEU A 354 -32.30 -17.05 -2.71
N GLY A 355 -31.96 -18.23 -2.15
CA GLY A 355 -31.00 -18.33 -1.05
C GLY A 355 -29.56 -18.05 -1.49
N ALA A 356 -28.59 -18.20 -0.56
CA ALA A 356 -27.17 -18.03 -0.85
C ALA A 356 -26.70 -18.91 -2.01
N SER A 357 -25.66 -18.46 -2.73
CA SER A 357 -25.05 -19.23 -3.83
C SER A 357 -24.08 -20.27 -3.28
N ASP A 358 -24.06 -21.43 -3.91
CA ASP A 358 -23.09 -22.53 -3.73
C ASP A 358 -22.03 -22.56 -4.84
N ALA A 359 -22.04 -21.56 -5.73
CA ALA A 359 -21.14 -21.50 -6.88
C ALA A 359 -19.66 -21.27 -6.49
N PHE A 360 -19.39 -20.77 -5.31
CA PHE A 360 -18.06 -20.35 -4.89
C PHE A 360 -17.58 -21.16 -3.69
N MET A 361 -16.30 -21.46 -3.68
CA MET A 361 -15.65 -22.08 -2.52
C MET A 361 -15.78 -21.17 -1.29
N ALA A 362 -16.19 -21.78 -0.18
CA ALA A 362 -16.18 -21.09 1.11
C ALA A 362 -14.76 -21.11 1.69
N PRO A 363 -14.29 -19.98 2.26
CA PRO A 363 -13.03 -19.98 3.01
C PRO A 363 -13.07 -21.02 4.13
N GLU A 364 -11.94 -21.73 4.34
CA GLU A 364 -11.80 -22.60 5.51
C GLU A 364 -12.02 -21.80 6.79
N GLN A 365 -12.82 -22.35 7.71
CA GLN A 365 -13.07 -21.76 9.00
C GLN A 365 -12.31 -22.55 10.07
N PRO A 366 -11.42 -21.92 10.82
CA PRO A 366 -10.75 -22.60 11.92
C PRO A 366 -11.75 -22.96 13.02
N ALA A 367 -11.45 -24.01 13.78
CA ALA A 367 -12.22 -24.37 14.95
C ALA A 367 -12.10 -23.26 16.01
N ASP A 368 -13.21 -22.87 16.60
CA ASP A 368 -13.20 -21.96 17.75
C ASP A 368 -12.49 -22.64 18.95
N ASN A 369 -11.47 -21.99 19.50
CA ASN A 369 -10.72 -22.50 20.64
C ASN A 369 -11.39 -22.19 22.00
N GLY A 370 -12.56 -21.53 21.97
CA GLY A 370 -13.33 -21.15 23.17
C GLY A 370 -12.67 -20.10 24.06
N LYS A 371 -11.59 -19.44 23.58
CA LYS A 371 -10.93 -18.34 24.29
C LYS A 371 -11.62 -17.01 23.98
N GLY A 372 -11.35 -16.00 24.79
CA GLY A 372 -11.75 -14.61 24.52
C GLY A 372 -11.03 -14.01 23.31
N PHE A 373 -11.35 -12.76 23.00
CA PHE A 373 -10.79 -12.02 21.88
C PHE A 373 -9.67 -11.07 22.32
N THR A 374 -8.63 -10.96 21.53
CA THR A 374 -7.61 -9.93 21.70
C THR A 374 -8.17 -8.55 21.32
N LEU A 375 -7.46 -7.47 21.65
CA LEU A 375 -7.87 -6.11 21.30
C LEU A 375 -8.05 -5.95 19.77
N ALA A 376 -7.10 -6.43 18.99
CA ALA A 376 -7.16 -6.36 17.51
C ALA A 376 -8.34 -7.16 16.96
N GLN A 377 -8.61 -8.35 17.49
CA GLN A 377 -9.76 -9.18 17.09
C GLN A 377 -11.10 -8.49 17.37
N LYS A 378 -11.21 -7.75 18.48
CA LYS A 378 -12.40 -6.93 18.80
C LYS A 378 -12.53 -5.71 17.88
N MET A 379 -11.43 -5.02 17.56
CA MET A 379 -11.45 -3.89 16.61
C MET A 379 -11.96 -4.35 15.24
N VAL A 380 -11.43 -5.44 14.71
CA VAL A 380 -11.87 -6.03 13.43
C VAL A 380 -13.31 -6.54 13.55
N GLY A 381 -13.67 -7.20 14.65
CA GLY A 381 -15.03 -7.63 14.90
C GLY A 381 -16.03 -6.46 14.87
N LYS A 382 -15.75 -5.39 15.60
CA LYS A 382 -16.54 -4.15 15.58
C LYS A 382 -16.75 -3.61 14.16
N ALA A 383 -15.67 -3.61 13.35
CA ALA A 383 -15.74 -3.18 11.95
C ALA A 383 -16.55 -4.13 11.06
N CYS A 384 -16.77 -5.37 11.47
CA CYS A 384 -17.62 -6.36 10.82
C CYS A 384 -19.04 -6.44 11.43
N GLY A 385 -19.36 -5.63 12.45
CA GLY A 385 -20.62 -5.73 13.19
C GLY A 385 -20.70 -6.96 14.12
N LEU A 386 -19.55 -7.51 14.53
CA LEU A 386 -19.40 -8.68 15.40
C LEU A 386 -18.71 -8.28 16.71
N GLU A 387 -18.77 -9.15 17.72
CA GLU A 387 -18.04 -8.96 18.99
C GLU A 387 -16.52 -9.06 18.78
N GLY A 388 -16.08 -10.00 17.95
CA GLY A 388 -14.69 -10.23 17.60
C GLY A 388 -14.57 -11.17 16.42
N VAL A 389 -13.38 -11.26 15.84
CA VAL A 389 -13.06 -12.19 14.73
C VAL A 389 -11.85 -13.01 15.13
N LYS A 390 -11.97 -14.34 15.12
CA LYS A 390 -10.87 -15.26 15.46
C LYS A 390 -9.82 -15.35 14.36
N PRO A 391 -8.56 -15.69 14.71
CA PRO A 391 -7.50 -15.90 13.72
C PRO A 391 -7.89 -16.96 12.68
N GLY A 392 -7.54 -16.73 11.43
CA GLY A 392 -7.86 -17.61 10.30
C GLY A 392 -9.28 -17.43 9.74
N VAL A 393 -10.17 -16.68 10.40
CA VAL A 393 -11.50 -16.38 9.89
C VAL A 393 -11.44 -15.29 8.84
N TYR A 394 -11.99 -15.55 7.65
CA TYR A 394 -12.17 -14.54 6.62
C TYR A 394 -13.29 -13.58 6.99
N CYS A 395 -13.04 -12.28 6.80
CA CYS A 395 -14.01 -11.21 7.06
C CYS A 395 -13.77 -10.00 6.14
N GLU A 396 -14.72 -9.09 6.10
CA GLU A 396 -14.69 -7.87 5.29
C GLU A 396 -14.98 -6.65 6.20
N PRO A 397 -14.00 -6.22 7.04
CA PRO A 397 -14.20 -5.08 7.93
C PRO A 397 -14.40 -3.78 7.14
N VAL A 398 -15.27 -2.93 7.67
CA VAL A 398 -15.45 -1.55 7.18
C VAL A 398 -14.17 -0.75 7.45
N CYS A 399 -13.60 -0.17 6.40
CA CYS A 399 -12.47 0.74 6.45
C CYS A 399 -12.93 2.18 6.61
N THR A 400 -12.71 2.79 7.77
CA THR A 400 -13.09 4.18 8.02
C THR A 400 -12.08 5.20 7.52
N THR A 401 -10.83 4.78 7.30
CA THR A 401 -9.73 5.66 6.93
C THR A 401 -8.83 4.95 5.92
N VAL A 402 -8.65 5.55 4.75
CA VAL A 402 -7.85 5.02 3.65
C VAL A 402 -6.80 6.04 3.25
N GLY A 403 -5.53 5.60 3.19
CA GLY A 403 -4.39 6.44 2.83
C GLY A 403 -3.80 6.10 1.47
N SER A 404 -3.65 7.10 0.59
CA SER A 404 -2.91 7.01 -0.67
C SER A 404 -1.79 8.03 -0.69
N GLN A 405 -0.61 7.65 -1.16
CA GLN A 405 0.55 8.53 -1.25
C GLN A 405 1.06 8.62 -2.69
N ASP A 406 1.84 9.64 -2.98
CA ASP A 406 2.23 10.04 -4.34
C ASP A 406 2.97 8.96 -5.15
N THR A 407 3.87 8.19 -4.54
CA THR A 407 4.60 7.13 -5.28
C THR A 407 3.73 5.93 -5.67
N THR A 408 2.52 5.84 -5.13
CA THR A 408 1.50 4.86 -5.49
C THR A 408 0.21 5.51 -6.00
N GLY A 409 0.07 6.82 -5.88
CA GLY A 409 -1.17 7.55 -6.18
C GLY A 409 -1.61 7.44 -7.63
N ALA A 410 -0.67 7.47 -8.57
CA ALA A 410 -0.98 7.24 -9.97
C ALA A 410 -1.53 5.81 -10.21
N MET A 411 -0.93 4.79 -9.58
CA MET A 411 -1.44 3.42 -9.66
C MET A 411 -2.80 3.28 -8.97
N THR A 412 -2.99 3.88 -7.78
CA THR A 412 -4.28 3.88 -7.08
C THR A 412 -5.36 4.54 -7.94
N ARG A 413 -5.05 5.67 -8.60
CA ARG A 413 -5.94 6.33 -9.56
C ARG A 413 -6.36 5.38 -10.68
N ASP A 414 -5.38 4.72 -11.30
CA ASP A 414 -5.62 3.84 -12.44
C ASP A 414 -6.42 2.59 -12.02
N GLU A 415 -6.18 2.06 -10.81
CA GLU A 415 -6.99 0.98 -10.23
C GLU A 415 -8.43 1.43 -9.91
N VAL A 416 -8.62 2.66 -9.42
CA VAL A 416 -9.97 3.24 -9.21
C VAL A 416 -10.71 3.40 -10.53
N LYS A 417 -10.01 3.78 -11.62
CA LYS A 417 -10.59 3.83 -12.97
C LYS A 417 -10.99 2.45 -13.47
N ASP A 418 -10.15 1.44 -13.25
CA ASP A 418 -10.43 0.05 -13.63
C ASP A 418 -11.58 -0.55 -12.80
N LEU A 419 -11.73 -0.15 -11.54
CA LEU A 419 -12.90 -0.48 -10.71
C LEU A 419 -14.16 0.30 -11.10
N ALA A 420 -14.10 1.10 -12.14
CA ALA A 420 -15.21 1.87 -12.70
C ALA A 420 -15.90 2.82 -11.69
N ALA A 421 -15.14 3.35 -10.72
CA ALA A 421 -15.69 4.13 -9.62
C ALA A 421 -15.69 5.64 -9.89
N LEU A 422 -16.86 6.25 -9.75
CA LEU A 422 -17.06 7.71 -9.86
C LEU A 422 -17.12 8.43 -8.50
N SER A 423 -17.15 7.69 -7.40
CA SER A 423 -17.08 8.23 -6.04
C SER A 423 -16.47 7.21 -5.08
N PHE A 424 -15.90 7.68 -3.97
CA PHE A 424 -15.45 6.82 -2.89
C PHE A 424 -16.59 6.44 -1.95
N GLY A 425 -16.61 5.18 -1.52
CA GLY A 425 -17.52 4.66 -0.51
C GLY A 425 -16.95 4.70 0.91
N ALA A 426 -15.61 4.73 1.05
CA ALA A 426 -14.96 4.87 2.34
C ALA A 426 -15.25 6.24 2.99
N ASP A 427 -15.36 6.25 4.32
CA ASP A 427 -15.71 7.45 5.07
C ASP A 427 -14.66 8.57 4.95
N PHE A 428 -13.38 8.22 4.87
CA PHE A 428 -12.28 9.17 4.69
C PHE A 428 -11.17 8.58 3.82
N VAL A 429 -10.90 9.20 2.69
CA VAL A 429 -9.80 8.86 1.78
C VAL A 429 -8.86 10.05 1.70
N LEU A 430 -7.58 9.85 2.03
CA LEU A 430 -6.55 10.88 2.02
C LEU A 430 -5.47 10.59 0.97
N GLN A 431 -5.14 11.60 0.17
CA GLN A 431 -4.00 11.60 -0.75
C GLN A 431 -2.91 12.56 -0.28
N SER A 432 -1.66 12.12 -0.32
CA SER A 432 -0.50 12.95 0.05
C SER A 432 0.57 13.00 -1.04
N PHE A 433 1.55 13.90 -0.87
CA PHE A 433 2.66 14.14 -1.80
C PHE A 433 4.03 14.12 -1.10
N CYS A 434 4.18 13.36 -0.01
CA CYS A 434 5.33 13.41 0.88
C CYS A 434 6.64 12.86 0.28
N HIS A 435 6.60 12.06 -0.78
CA HIS A 435 7.78 11.44 -1.36
C HIS A 435 8.37 12.21 -2.54
N THR A 436 7.58 13.08 -3.17
CA THR A 436 7.94 13.73 -4.43
C THR A 436 7.96 15.25 -4.37
N SER A 437 7.57 15.87 -3.25
CA SER A 437 7.43 17.34 -3.16
C SER A 437 8.75 18.10 -3.01
N ALA A 438 9.78 17.51 -2.39
CA ALA A 438 11.02 18.21 -2.09
C ALA A 438 11.85 18.51 -3.36
N TYR A 439 11.99 17.55 -4.24
CA TYR A 439 12.76 17.67 -5.50
C TYR A 439 12.00 17.00 -6.64
N PRO A 440 10.87 17.58 -7.11
CA PRO A 440 9.97 16.91 -8.04
C PRO A 440 10.59 16.77 -9.44
N LYS A 441 10.43 15.59 -10.03
CA LYS A 441 10.70 15.35 -11.46
C LYS A 441 9.50 15.86 -12.30
N PRO A 442 9.64 16.04 -13.62
CA PRO A 442 8.52 16.49 -14.46
C PRO A 442 7.26 15.62 -14.35
N ALA A 443 7.41 14.31 -14.19
CA ALA A 443 6.30 13.40 -13.98
C ALA A 443 5.59 13.65 -12.62
N ASP A 444 6.35 13.97 -11.57
CA ASP A 444 5.82 14.29 -10.26
C ASP A 444 5.02 15.60 -10.30
N ILE A 445 5.54 16.62 -11.00
CA ILE A 445 4.83 17.90 -11.16
C ILE A 445 3.48 17.69 -11.85
N LYS A 446 3.44 16.88 -12.91
CA LYS A 446 2.18 16.51 -13.58
C LYS A 446 1.22 15.81 -12.60
N LEU A 447 1.74 14.92 -11.77
CA LEU A 447 0.94 14.21 -10.77
C LEU A 447 0.40 15.17 -9.70
N HIS A 448 1.22 16.13 -9.23
CA HIS A 448 0.82 17.15 -8.26
C HIS A 448 -0.35 18.01 -8.74
N HIS A 449 -0.51 18.20 -10.05
CA HIS A 449 -1.63 18.96 -10.64
C HIS A 449 -2.86 18.10 -10.95
N THR A 450 -2.68 16.85 -11.34
CA THR A 450 -3.79 16.02 -11.84
C THR A 450 -4.42 15.12 -10.77
N LEU A 451 -3.64 14.64 -9.81
CA LEU A 451 -4.12 13.72 -8.80
C LEU A 451 -5.07 14.38 -7.77
N PRO A 452 -4.84 15.62 -7.29
CA PRO A 452 -5.79 16.30 -6.41
C PRO A 452 -7.20 16.39 -7.01
N GLN A 453 -7.31 16.88 -8.23
CA GLN A 453 -8.60 16.98 -8.91
C GLN A 453 -9.31 15.63 -9.00
N PHE A 454 -8.60 14.58 -9.41
CA PHE A 454 -9.15 13.23 -9.50
C PHE A 454 -9.71 12.73 -8.17
N MET A 455 -9.01 13.00 -7.07
CA MET A 455 -9.42 12.57 -5.73
C MET A 455 -10.62 13.37 -5.21
N THR A 456 -10.58 14.69 -5.36
CA THR A 456 -11.67 15.58 -4.87
C THR A 456 -12.97 15.40 -5.63
N GLU A 457 -12.93 15.16 -6.94
CA GLU A 457 -14.10 14.80 -7.75
C GLU A 457 -14.79 13.52 -7.24
N ARG A 458 -14.05 12.65 -6.55
CA ARG A 458 -14.55 11.42 -5.92
C ARG A 458 -14.78 11.53 -4.41
N LYS A 459 -14.79 12.75 -3.86
CA LYS A 459 -14.97 13.04 -2.43
C LYS A 459 -13.79 12.54 -1.56
N GLY A 460 -12.57 12.62 -2.06
CA GLY A 460 -11.33 12.36 -1.32
C GLY A 460 -10.69 13.66 -0.85
N PHE A 461 -10.09 13.63 0.33
CA PHE A 461 -9.30 14.73 0.87
C PHE A 461 -7.86 14.67 0.35
N THR A 462 -7.33 15.79 -0.12
CA THR A 462 -5.94 15.87 -0.57
C THR A 462 -5.12 16.86 0.23
N LEU A 463 -3.92 16.44 0.60
CA LEU A 463 -2.87 17.34 1.05
C LEU A 463 -2.28 18.08 -0.15
N ARG A 464 -1.59 19.18 0.14
CA ARG A 464 -0.83 19.95 -0.86
C ARG A 464 0.63 19.44 -0.89
N PRO A 465 1.33 19.52 -2.03
CA PRO A 465 2.77 19.26 -2.05
C PRO A 465 3.49 20.17 -1.04
N GLY A 466 4.31 19.54 -0.17
CA GLY A 466 4.99 20.24 0.92
C GLY A 466 4.28 20.19 2.28
N ASP A 467 3.06 19.69 2.36
CA ASP A 467 2.38 19.52 3.66
C ASP A 467 3.10 18.52 4.57
N GLY A 468 3.82 17.56 3.98
CA GLY A 468 4.66 16.61 4.70
C GLY A 468 4.17 15.16 4.64
N VAL A 469 4.63 14.37 5.61
CA VAL A 469 4.47 12.91 5.65
C VAL A 469 3.01 12.51 5.86
N ILE A 470 2.50 11.62 4.99
CA ILE A 470 1.13 11.13 5.05
C ILE A 470 0.75 10.61 6.45
N HIS A 471 1.64 9.87 7.11
CA HIS A 471 1.31 9.19 8.36
C HIS A 471 1.05 10.17 9.49
N SER A 472 1.81 11.28 9.56
CA SER A 472 1.58 12.35 10.52
C SER A 472 0.21 13.02 10.33
N TRP A 473 -0.27 13.14 9.10
CA TRP A 473 -1.59 13.68 8.79
C TRP A 473 -2.71 12.65 8.97
N LEU A 474 -2.50 11.44 8.45
CA LEU A 474 -3.52 10.39 8.45
C LEU A 474 -3.89 9.96 9.88
N ASN A 475 -2.89 9.86 10.77
CA ASN A 475 -3.14 9.54 12.17
C ASN A 475 -3.98 10.59 12.89
N ARG A 476 -3.87 11.87 12.48
CA ARG A 476 -4.76 12.94 13.00
C ARG A 476 -6.19 12.83 12.54
N MET A 477 -6.44 12.03 11.50
CA MET A 477 -7.78 11.77 10.97
C MET A 477 -8.38 10.44 11.46
N CYS A 478 -7.62 9.65 12.23
CA CYS A 478 -8.08 8.36 12.74
C CYS A 478 -9.17 8.52 13.81
N LEU A 479 -10.02 7.52 13.89
CA LEU A 479 -11.00 7.35 14.95
C LEU A 479 -10.60 6.16 15.83
N PRO A 480 -10.83 6.23 17.17
CA PRO A 480 -10.47 5.14 18.05
C PRO A 480 -11.20 3.84 17.74
N ASP A 481 -10.51 2.72 17.91
CA ASP A 481 -11.03 1.35 17.70
C ASP A 481 -11.66 1.14 16.32
N THR A 482 -11.10 1.77 15.28
CA THR A 482 -11.54 1.60 13.89
C THR A 482 -10.47 0.94 13.03
N VAL A 483 -10.92 0.36 11.92
CA VAL A 483 -10.05 -0.28 10.92
C VAL A 483 -9.80 0.65 9.76
N GLY A 484 -8.57 0.60 9.23
CA GLY A 484 -8.21 1.30 8.02
C GLY A 484 -7.12 0.59 7.21
N THR A 485 -6.73 1.21 6.10
CA THR A 485 -5.68 0.72 5.21
C THR A 485 -4.94 1.87 4.53
N GLY A 486 -3.84 1.55 3.89
CA GLY A 486 -3.10 2.49 3.07
C GLY A 486 -2.02 1.83 2.22
N ALA A 487 -1.57 2.56 1.21
CA ALA A 487 -0.64 2.07 0.21
C ALA A 487 0.84 2.05 0.67
N ASP A 488 1.10 2.40 1.91
CA ASP A 488 2.42 2.35 2.53
C ASP A 488 2.46 1.38 3.72
N SER A 489 3.58 0.66 3.91
CA SER A 489 3.75 -0.27 5.03
C SER A 489 3.72 0.41 6.40
N HIS A 490 4.04 1.71 6.45
CA HIS A 490 4.00 2.54 7.65
C HIS A 490 2.63 3.17 7.91
N THR A 491 1.58 2.80 7.16
CA THR A 491 0.21 3.13 7.53
C THR A 491 -0.16 2.31 8.76
N ARG A 492 0.09 2.88 9.95
CA ARG A 492 -0.13 2.25 11.26
C ARG A 492 -0.93 3.20 12.14
N PHE A 493 -2.04 2.73 12.67
CA PHE A 493 -2.95 3.54 13.49
C PHE A 493 -2.81 3.16 14.96
N PRO A 494 -2.15 4.00 15.78
CA PRO A 494 -1.91 3.66 17.19
C PRO A 494 -3.20 3.60 18.01
N ILE A 495 -4.22 4.41 17.66
CA ILE A 495 -5.52 4.46 18.37
C ILE A 495 -6.61 3.60 17.72
N GLY A 496 -6.30 2.91 16.64
CA GLY A 496 -7.11 1.96 15.91
C GLY A 496 -6.24 0.84 15.40
N ILE A 497 -6.60 0.26 14.27
CA ILE A 497 -5.79 -0.75 13.59
C ILE A 497 -5.82 -0.52 12.08
N SER A 498 -4.71 -0.71 11.40
CA SER A 498 -4.64 -0.64 9.95
C SER A 498 -3.89 -1.83 9.37
N PHE A 499 -4.37 -2.30 8.24
CA PHE A 499 -3.75 -3.37 7.46
C PHE A 499 -3.24 -2.76 6.14
N PRO A 500 -1.95 -2.41 6.04
CA PRO A 500 -1.38 -1.88 4.82
C PRO A 500 -1.54 -2.86 3.66
N ALA A 501 -1.82 -2.32 2.47
CA ALA A 501 -2.11 -3.12 1.29
C ALA A 501 -1.43 -2.58 0.03
N GLY A 502 -1.48 -3.34 -1.06
CA GLY A 502 -1.14 -2.85 -2.38
C GLY A 502 -2.15 -1.82 -2.90
N SER A 503 -1.76 -0.99 -3.87
CA SER A 503 -2.63 0.08 -4.40
C SER A 503 -3.96 -0.43 -4.95
N GLY A 504 -4.03 -1.65 -5.48
CA GLY A 504 -5.28 -2.26 -5.94
C GLY A 504 -6.29 -2.50 -4.82
N LEU A 505 -5.84 -3.07 -3.69
CA LEU A 505 -6.71 -3.27 -2.52
C LEU A 505 -7.02 -1.95 -1.82
N VAL A 506 -6.10 -0.98 -1.83
CA VAL A 506 -6.36 0.38 -1.33
C VAL A 506 -7.43 1.08 -2.19
N ALA A 507 -7.35 0.95 -3.52
CA ALA A 507 -8.37 1.45 -4.42
C ALA A 507 -9.73 0.77 -4.15
N PHE A 508 -9.74 -0.56 -3.99
CA PHE A 508 -10.93 -1.32 -3.62
C PHE A 508 -11.54 -0.82 -2.31
N ALA A 509 -10.72 -0.62 -1.27
CA ALA A 509 -11.17 -0.11 0.03
C ALA A 509 -11.70 1.33 -0.08
N ALA A 510 -11.06 2.19 -0.88
CA ALA A 510 -11.56 3.54 -1.13
C ALA A 510 -12.93 3.54 -1.81
N VAL A 511 -13.11 2.66 -2.81
CA VAL A 511 -14.33 2.55 -3.61
C VAL A 511 -15.47 1.92 -2.82
N THR A 512 -15.22 0.84 -2.09
CA THR A 512 -16.26 0.04 -1.42
C THR A 512 -16.47 0.40 0.06
N GLY A 513 -15.47 1.00 0.69
CA GLY A 513 -15.45 1.22 2.15
C GLY A 513 -15.12 -0.04 2.96
N MET A 514 -14.69 -1.12 2.33
CA MET A 514 -14.39 -2.40 2.98
C MET A 514 -13.07 -2.98 2.46
N MET A 515 -12.48 -3.91 3.19
CA MET A 515 -11.33 -4.68 2.69
C MET A 515 -11.47 -6.17 3.05
N PRO A 516 -11.08 -7.09 2.17
CA PRO A 516 -11.00 -8.50 2.51
C PRO A 516 -9.82 -8.75 3.45
N LEU A 517 -10.05 -9.52 4.49
CA LEU A 517 -9.06 -9.86 5.51
C LEU A 517 -9.30 -11.28 6.01
N THR A 518 -8.24 -12.09 6.04
CA THR A 518 -8.21 -13.27 6.91
C THR A 518 -7.56 -12.82 8.21
N MET A 519 -8.30 -12.89 9.33
CA MET A 519 -7.83 -12.35 10.61
C MET A 519 -6.51 -13.01 11.02
N PRO A 520 -5.42 -12.24 11.21
CA PRO A 520 -4.16 -12.79 11.67
C PRO A 520 -4.20 -13.15 13.16
N GLU A 521 -3.27 -14.02 13.58
CA GLU A 521 -2.94 -14.16 15.00
C GLU A 521 -2.32 -12.86 15.54
N SER A 522 -2.36 -12.69 16.87
CA SER A 522 -1.70 -11.57 17.55
C SER A 522 -0.48 -12.01 18.36
N VAL A 523 0.52 -11.15 18.41
CA VAL A 523 1.66 -11.21 19.34
C VAL A 523 1.50 -10.05 20.31
N LEU A 524 1.51 -10.32 21.59
CA LEU A 524 1.45 -9.30 22.64
C LEU A 524 2.86 -8.91 23.07
N VAL A 525 3.15 -7.62 23.06
CA VAL A 525 4.32 -7.02 23.72
C VAL A 525 3.84 -6.25 24.95
N ARG A 526 4.31 -6.64 26.10
CA ARG A 526 3.96 -6.05 27.40
C ARG A 526 5.16 -5.36 28.00
N PHE A 527 5.07 -4.05 28.14
CA PHE A 527 6.06 -3.28 28.88
C PHE A 527 5.74 -3.22 30.38
N THR A 528 6.77 -3.36 31.20
CA THR A 528 6.69 -3.29 32.65
C THR A 528 7.83 -2.44 33.21
N GLY A 529 7.73 -2.03 34.47
CA GLY A 529 8.74 -1.20 35.13
C GLY A 529 8.73 0.24 34.61
N GLU A 530 9.84 0.95 34.82
CA GLU A 530 9.98 2.37 34.48
C GLU A 530 11.15 2.59 33.54
N MET A 531 10.98 3.50 32.56
CA MET A 531 12.02 3.92 31.64
C MET A 531 13.14 4.63 32.41
N GLN A 532 14.39 4.27 32.15
CA GLN A 532 15.54 4.78 32.88
C GLN A 532 16.00 6.15 32.32
N PRO A 533 16.65 6.99 33.13
CA PRO A 533 17.20 8.27 32.68
C PRO A 533 18.14 8.10 31.47
N GLY A 534 17.94 8.91 30.43
CA GLY A 534 18.70 8.85 29.18
C GLY A 534 18.26 7.77 28.20
N ILE A 535 17.33 6.91 28.59
CA ILE A 535 16.68 5.93 27.72
C ILE A 535 15.42 6.55 27.12
N THR A 536 15.17 6.27 25.86
CA THR A 536 14.14 6.92 25.07
C THR A 536 13.08 5.92 24.58
N LEU A 537 11.99 6.42 24.04
CA LEU A 537 10.96 5.55 23.43
C LEU A 537 11.52 4.77 22.23
N ARG A 538 12.50 5.33 21.51
CA ARG A 538 13.20 4.64 20.41
C ARG A 538 13.94 3.38 20.91
N ASP A 539 14.49 3.43 22.11
CA ASP A 539 15.12 2.27 22.71
C ASP A 539 14.08 1.18 23.03
N MET A 540 12.86 1.57 23.41
CA MET A 540 11.75 0.64 23.60
C MET A 540 11.33 0.01 22.27
N VAL A 541 11.30 0.77 21.18
CA VAL A 541 11.07 0.23 19.82
C VAL A 541 12.09 -0.84 19.48
N ASN A 542 13.37 -0.59 19.75
CA ASN A 542 14.46 -1.54 19.47
C ASN A 542 14.51 -2.68 20.50
N ALA A 543 13.98 -2.49 21.70
CA ALA A 543 13.88 -3.54 22.73
C ALA A 543 12.94 -4.67 22.30
N ILE A 544 11.94 -4.39 21.46
CA ILE A 544 11.01 -5.43 20.97
C ILE A 544 11.75 -6.53 20.20
N PRO A 545 12.47 -6.25 19.10
CA PRO A 545 13.26 -7.29 18.42
C PRO A 545 14.41 -7.83 19.30
N TYR A 546 15.02 -6.99 20.16
CA TYR A 546 16.08 -7.42 21.06
C TYR A 546 15.60 -8.51 22.02
N GLN A 547 14.43 -8.33 22.64
CA GLN A 547 13.85 -9.35 23.53
C GLN A 547 13.38 -10.58 22.73
N ALA A 548 12.75 -10.37 21.56
CA ALA A 548 12.31 -11.48 20.71
C ALA A 548 13.48 -12.38 20.26
N ILE A 549 14.66 -11.80 20.01
CA ILE A 549 15.88 -12.59 19.70
C ILE A 549 16.32 -13.39 20.93
N LYS A 550 16.34 -12.79 22.12
CA LYS A 550 16.68 -13.48 23.36
C LYS A 550 15.74 -14.65 23.66
N ASP A 551 14.48 -14.49 23.34
CA ASP A 551 13.43 -15.52 23.53
C ASP A 551 13.44 -16.59 22.42
N GLY A 552 14.31 -16.45 21.40
CA GLY A 552 14.40 -17.38 20.27
C GLY A 552 13.21 -17.29 19.29
N LEU A 553 12.45 -16.21 19.33
CA LEU A 553 11.27 -15.92 18.50
C LEU A 553 11.60 -15.17 17.21
N LEU A 554 12.78 -14.55 17.14
CA LEU A 554 13.29 -13.81 16.01
C LEU A 554 14.76 -14.19 15.77
N THR A 555 15.17 -14.32 14.49
CA THR A 555 16.57 -14.52 14.11
C THR A 555 17.03 -13.44 13.15
N VAL A 556 18.29 -13.04 13.23
CA VAL A 556 18.92 -12.11 12.28
C VAL A 556 19.28 -12.83 10.99
N GLU A 557 19.76 -14.08 11.09
CA GLU A 557 20.11 -14.90 9.93
C GLU A 557 18.90 -15.09 9.00
N LYS A 558 19.13 -14.93 7.69
CA LYS A 558 18.09 -15.02 6.67
C LYS A 558 17.75 -16.46 6.30
N ALA A 559 18.75 -17.37 6.34
CA ALA A 559 18.53 -18.80 6.10
C ALA A 559 17.78 -19.42 7.29
N GLY A 560 16.57 -19.96 7.04
CA GLY A 560 15.70 -20.49 8.09
C GLY A 560 15.21 -19.43 9.07
N LYS A 561 15.03 -18.19 8.62
CA LYS A 561 14.63 -17.07 9.46
C LYS A 561 13.37 -17.39 10.26
N LYS A 562 13.45 -17.22 11.57
CA LYS A 562 12.30 -17.14 12.44
C LYS A 562 11.87 -15.67 12.58
N ASN A 563 10.61 -15.40 12.48
CA ASN A 563 10.05 -14.08 12.75
C ASN A 563 8.62 -14.22 13.26
N ILE A 564 8.46 -14.20 14.58
CA ILE A 564 7.15 -14.33 15.23
C ILE A 564 6.16 -13.23 14.82
N PHE A 565 6.64 -12.07 14.42
CA PHE A 565 5.78 -10.93 14.04
C PHE A 565 5.26 -11.05 12.61
N SER A 566 5.95 -11.80 11.74
CA SER A 566 5.60 -11.86 10.32
C SER A 566 4.16 -12.34 10.11
N GLY A 567 3.36 -11.52 9.42
CA GLY A 567 1.96 -11.80 9.14
C GLY A 567 1.01 -11.75 10.35
N ARG A 568 1.49 -11.39 11.54
CA ARG A 568 0.70 -11.27 12.77
C ARG A 568 0.43 -9.83 13.14
N VAL A 569 -0.59 -9.60 13.94
CA VAL A 569 -0.84 -8.29 14.55
C VAL A 569 0.07 -8.13 15.76
N LEU A 570 0.75 -7.00 15.86
CA LEU A 570 1.49 -6.61 17.06
C LEU A 570 0.58 -5.78 17.96
N GLU A 571 0.28 -6.29 19.14
CA GLU A 571 -0.47 -5.57 20.18
C GLU A 571 0.48 -5.14 21.28
N ILE A 572 0.44 -3.86 21.67
CA ILE A 572 1.36 -3.27 22.66
C ILE A 572 0.58 -2.75 23.85
N GLU A 573 0.99 -3.10 25.07
CA GLU A 573 0.43 -2.61 26.31
C GLU A 573 1.51 -2.28 27.35
N GLY A 574 1.11 -1.63 28.46
CA GLY A 574 2.01 -1.22 29.55
C GLY A 574 2.58 0.19 29.37
N LEU A 575 2.07 0.95 28.40
CA LEU A 575 2.47 2.33 28.10
C LEU A 575 1.24 3.22 27.84
N GLU A 576 0.14 2.99 28.55
CA GLU A 576 -1.19 3.56 28.28
C GLU A 576 -1.23 5.08 28.36
N GLN A 577 -0.27 5.71 29.06
CA GLN A 577 -0.19 7.17 29.24
C GLN A 577 0.58 7.91 28.14
N LEU A 578 1.10 7.19 27.13
CA LEU A 578 1.78 7.82 26.03
C LEU A 578 0.83 8.77 25.25
N LYS A 579 1.39 9.86 24.75
CA LYS A 579 0.69 10.68 23.75
C LYS A 579 0.52 9.88 22.47
N CYS A 580 -0.56 10.13 21.72
CA CYS A 580 -0.85 9.37 20.49
C CYS A 580 0.29 9.46 19.47
N GLU A 581 0.98 10.61 19.35
CA GLU A 581 2.15 10.72 18.46
C GLU A 581 3.35 9.87 18.93
N GLN A 582 3.52 9.67 20.23
CA GLN A 582 4.53 8.74 20.77
C GLN A 582 4.12 7.28 20.55
N ALA A 583 2.83 6.95 20.74
CA ALA A 583 2.33 5.61 20.42
C ALA A 583 2.48 5.27 18.95
N PHE A 584 2.41 6.28 18.06
CA PHE A 584 2.70 6.08 16.64
C PHE A 584 4.15 5.64 16.38
N GLU A 585 5.13 6.13 17.13
CA GLU A 585 6.52 5.69 17.01
C GLU A 585 6.65 4.16 17.22
N LEU A 586 5.96 3.61 18.23
CA LEU A 586 5.90 2.18 18.47
C LEU A 586 5.18 1.40 17.36
N SER A 587 4.01 1.89 16.95
CA SER A 587 3.19 1.20 15.95
C SER A 587 3.83 1.22 14.56
N ASP A 588 4.45 2.33 14.18
CA ASP A 588 5.10 2.53 12.89
C ASP A 588 6.25 1.52 12.67
N ALA A 589 7.10 1.33 13.67
CA ALA A 589 8.23 0.41 13.61
C ALA A 589 7.83 -1.07 13.40
N SER A 590 6.59 -1.45 13.66
CA SER A 590 6.08 -2.79 13.40
C SER A 590 6.15 -3.19 11.92
N ALA A 591 6.18 -2.20 11.02
CA ALA A 591 6.33 -2.41 9.59
C ALA A 591 7.66 -3.12 9.25
N GLU A 592 8.72 -2.85 10.00
CA GLU A 592 10.05 -3.45 9.77
C GLU A 592 10.12 -4.91 10.22
N ARG A 593 9.17 -5.37 11.00
CA ARG A 593 9.02 -6.76 11.44
C ARG A 593 8.11 -7.58 10.54
N SER A 594 7.67 -7.03 9.42
CA SER A 594 6.66 -7.64 8.52
C SER A 594 5.34 -7.97 9.25
N ALA A 595 5.02 -7.25 10.32
CA ALA A 595 3.74 -7.40 10.99
C ALA A 595 2.58 -7.01 10.06
N ALA A 596 1.48 -7.75 10.13
CA ALA A 596 0.29 -7.47 9.32
C ALA A 596 -0.36 -6.14 9.74
N ALA A 597 -0.38 -5.87 11.05
CA ALA A 597 -0.93 -4.66 11.64
C ALA A 597 -0.28 -4.39 13.00
N CYS A 598 -0.58 -3.24 13.59
CA CYS A 598 -0.20 -2.94 14.98
C CYS A 598 -1.27 -2.07 15.62
N THR A 599 -1.50 -2.26 16.90
CA THR A 599 -2.28 -1.36 17.74
C THR A 599 -1.61 -1.19 19.10
N VAL A 600 -1.81 -0.04 19.74
CA VAL A 600 -1.23 0.30 21.05
C VAL A 600 -2.36 0.59 22.02
N LYS A 601 -2.37 -0.08 23.16
CA LYS A 601 -3.34 0.19 24.22
C LYS A 601 -3.02 1.54 24.87
N LEU A 602 -3.95 2.48 24.80
CA LEU A 602 -3.87 3.78 25.44
C LEU A 602 -5.06 4.04 26.34
N ASP A 603 -4.88 4.93 27.33
CA ASP A 603 -5.96 5.46 28.13
C ASP A 603 -6.81 6.47 27.35
N LYS A 604 -7.98 6.80 27.88
CA LYS A 604 -8.93 7.73 27.24
C LYS A 604 -8.41 9.16 27.17
N GLU A 605 -7.71 9.59 28.20
CA GLU A 605 -7.26 10.97 28.36
C GLU A 605 -6.29 11.39 27.22
N PRO A 606 -5.23 10.65 26.89
CA PRO A 606 -4.39 10.95 25.74
C PRO A 606 -5.16 10.99 24.42
N ILE A 607 -6.14 10.11 24.23
CA ILE A 607 -6.94 10.04 23.01
C ILE A 607 -7.88 11.24 22.93
N ILE A 608 -8.56 11.61 24.02
CA ILE A 608 -9.45 12.80 24.05
C ILE A 608 -8.64 14.05 23.71
N GLU A 609 -7.50 14.27 24.38
CA GLU A 609 -6.64 15.42 24.11
C GLU A 609 -6.20 15.49 22.63
N TYR A 610 -5.88 14.34 22.06
CA TYR A 610 -5.48 14.25 20.65
C TYR A 610 -6.62 14.55 19.69
N LEU A 611 -7.82 14.01 19.94
CA LEU A 611 -8.99 14.27 19.10
C LEU A 611 -9.46 15.74 19.18
N GLU A 612 -9.42 16.36 20.36
CA GLU A 612 -9.71 17.79 20.51
C GLU A 612 -8.74 18.65 19.68
N SER A 613 -7.45 18.33 19.74
CA SER A 613 -6.41 18.93 18.91
C SER A 613 -6.70 18.75 17.41
N ASN A 614 -7.07 17.55 17.00
CA ASN A 614 -7.34 17.23 15.59
C ASN A 614 -8.60 17.91 15.07
N ILE A 615 -9.65 18.08 15.91
CA ILE A 615 -10.84 18.86 15.55
C ILE A 615 -10.44 20.30 15.24
N ALA A 616 -9.63 20.94 16.09
CA ALA A 616 -9.16 22.30 15.86
C ALA A 616 -8.37 22.41 14.53
N LEU A 617 -7.50 21.46 14.26
CA LEU A 617 -6.77 21.38 12.98
C LEU A 617 -7.73 21.24 11.79
N ILE A 618 -8.71 20.33 11.85
CA ILE A 618 -9.69 20.11 10.77
C ILE A 618 -10.51 21.38 10.50
N GLU A 619 -10.93 22.09 11.54
CA GLU A 619 -11.67 23.35 11.40
C GLU A 619 -10.81 24.42 10.69
N GLU A 620 -9.52 24.46 10.97
CA GLU A 620 -8.61 25.37 10.30
C GLU A 620 -8.35 24.96 8.84
N LEU A 621 -8.14 23.68 8.54
CA LEU A 621 -8.03 23.20 7.16
C LEU A 621 -9.26 23.60 6.32
N ILE A 622 -10.44 23.56 6.89
CA ILE A 622 -11.68 24.02 6.26
C ILE A 622 -11.62 25.53 6.02
N ALA A 623 -11.19 26.30 7.01
CA ALA A 623 -11.06 27.76 6.91
C ALA A 623 -10.04 28.19 5.85
N GLN A 624 -8.95 27.44 5.71
CA GLN A 624 -7.89 27.63 4.71
C GLN A 624 -8.25 27.13 3.31
N GLY A 625 -9.48 26.65 3.12
CA GLY A 625 -9.99 26.25 1.82
C GLY A 625 -9.37 24.95 1.27
N TYR A 626 -8.99 24.01 2.14
CA TYR A 626 -8.74 22.65 1.70
C TYR A 626 -10.04 22.06 1.14
N GLU A 627 -9.91 21.30 0.06
CA GLU A 627 -11.07 20.76 -0.65
C GLU A 627 -11.74 19.62 0.12
N ASP A 628 -12.96 19.26 -0.28
CA ASP A 628 -13.84 18.28 0.37
C ASP A 628 -14.20 18.64 1.84
N LYS A 629 -14.67 19.87 2.01
CA LYS A 629 -15.17 20.38 3.30
C LYS A 629 -16.17 19.43 3.98
N ALA A 630 -17.09 18.83 3.22
CA ALA A 630 -18.11 17.95 3.78
C ALA A 630 -17.54 16.71 4.46
N THR A 631 -16.49 16.11 3.90
CA THR A 631 -15.79 14.97 4.51
C THR A 631 -15.02 15.39 5.76
N LEU A 632 -14.37 16.55 5.74
CA LEU A 632 -13.68 17.11 6.92
C LEU A 632 -14.67 17.41 8.06
N GLU A 633 -15.80 18.06 7.78
CA GLU A 633 -16.85 18.33 8.77
C GLU A 633 -17.43 17.05 9.38
N ARG A 634 -17.70 16.05 8.53
CA ARG A 634 -18.18 14.74 8.97
C ARG A 634 -17.15 14.04 9.87
N ARG A 635 -15.88 14.11 9.54
CA ARG A 635 -14.79 13.52 10.33
C ARG A 635 -14.67 14.23 11.70
N ALA A 636 -14.68 15.55 11.73
CA ALA A 636 -14.64 16.32 12.97
C ALA A 636 -15.86 16.01 13.85
N GLN A 637 -17.05 15.85 13.25
CA GLN A 637 -18.26 15.50 14.00
C GLN A 637 -18.15 14.11 14.65
N LYS A 638 -17.65 13.11 13.93
CA LYS A 638 -17.41 11.76 14.51
C LYS A 638 -16.41 11.79 15.66
N MET A 639 -15.39 12.64 15.62
CA MET A 639 -14.48 12.83 16.75
C MET A 639 -15.21 13.43 17.95
N ARG A 640 -16.04 14.47 17.76
CA ARG A 640 -16.88 15.05 18.83
C ARG A 640 -17.84 14.03 19.43
N ASP A 641 -18.48 13.23 18.59
CA ASP A 641 -19.42 12.20 19.04
C ASP A 641 -18.71 11.15 19.92
N TRP A 642 -17.49 10.76 19.54
CA TRP A 642 -16.69 9.84 20.34
C TRP A 642 -16.25 10.47 21.67
N ILE A 643 -15.80 11.74 21.69
CA ILE A 643 -15.42 12.48 22.91
C ILE A 643 -16.62 12.62 23.87
N ALA A 644 -17.82 12.82 23.32
CA ALA A 644 -19.03 12.92 24.13
C ALA A 644 -19.38 11.62 24.89
N ASN A 645 -18.96 10.47 24.36
CA ASN A 645 -19.15 9.17 24.98
C ASN A 645 -17.93 8.25 24.72
N PRO A 646 -16.78 8.49 25.39
CA PRO A 646 -15.55 7.80 25.07
C PRO A 646 -15.57 6.36 25.61
N VAL A 647 -15.61 5.42 24.66
CA VAL A 647 -15.54 3.99 24.94
C VAL A 647 -14.36 3.42 24.16
N LEU A 648 -13.49 2.70 24.86
CA LEU A 648 -12.38 1.95 24.28
C LEU A 648 -12.65 0.45 24.45
N LEU A 649 -12.23 -0.31 23.45
CA LEU A 649 -12.19 -1.77 23.51
C LEU A 649 -11.00 -2.23 24.39
N ASP A 650 -11.14 -3.40 24.97
CA ASP A 650 -10.09 -4.06 25.74
C ASP A 650 -10.07 -5.55 25.40
N ALA A 651 -8.89 -6.18 25.49
CA ALA A 651 -8.77 -7.61 25.32
C ALA A 651 -9.50 -8.36 26.44
N ASP A 652 -10.01 -9.55 26.13
CA ASP A 652 -10.55 -10.44 27.15
C ASP A 652 -9.41 -11.01 27.99
N ALA A 653 -9.69 -11.28 29.24
CA ALA A 653 -8.67 -11.74 30.21
C ALA A 653 -8.04 -13.10 29.84
N ASP A 654 -8.75 -13.93 29.08
CA ASP A 654 -8.30 -15.23 28.59
C ASP A 654 -8.01 -15.25 27.08
N ALA A 655 -7.82 -14.07 26.48
CA ALA A 655 -7.43 -13.94 25.07
C ALA A 655 -6.15 -14.72 24.78
N ASP A 656 -6.11 -15.34 23.60
CA ASP A 656 -5.00 -16.19 23.18
C ASP A 656 -4.08 -15.45 22.21
N TYR A 657 -2.76 -15.54 22.44
CA TYR A 657 -1.73 -14.90 21.66
C TYR A 657 -0.72 -15.94 21.14
N ALA A 658 -0.25 -15.76 19.91
CA ALA A 658 0.80 -16.62 19.34
C ALA A 658 2.11 -16.55 20.15
N ALA A 659 2.38 -15.42 20.78
CA ALA A 659 3.45 -15.25 21.76
C ALA A 659 3.14 -14.02 22.65
N VAL A 660 3.70 -14.03 23.86
CA VAL A 660 3.73 -12.88 24.76
C VAL A 660 5.19 -12.55 25.03
N ILE A 661 5.61 -11.33 24.72
CA ILE A 661 6.97 -10.83 24.92
C ILE A 661 6.92 -9.78 26.04
N GLU A 662 7.53 -10.07 27.16
CA GLU A 662 7.58 -9.16 28.31
C GLU A 662 8.90 -8.39 28.30
N ILE A 663 8.83 -7.06 28.41
CA ILE A 663 9.99 -6.17 28.42
C ILE A 663 9.97 -5.35 29.70
N ASN A 664 10.92 -5.60 30.58
CA ASN A 664 11.13 -4.78 31.77
C ASN A 664 11.99 -3.56 31.43
N MET A 665 11.36 -2.40 31.28
CA MET A 665 12.04 -1.14 30.96
C MET A 665 13.12 -0.76 31.99
N SER A 666 12.92 -1.19 33.25
CA SER A 666 13.91 -0.94 34.30
C SER A 666 15.24 -1.68 34.14
N GLU A 667 15.29 -2.68 33.26
CA GLU A 667 16.51 -3.43 32.94
C GLU A 667 17.29 -2.81 31.76
N ILE A 668 16.68 -1.93 30.99
CA ILE A 668 17.32 -1.26 29.85
C ILE A 668 18.10 -0.06 30.40
N LYS A 669 19.44 -0.16 30.45
CA LYS A 669 20.34 0.82 31.06
C LYS A 669 21.14 1.64 30.08
N GLU A 670 21.11 1.31 28.80
CA GLU A 670 21.83 1.97 27.74
C GLU A 670 21.03 1.90 26.41
N PRO A 671 21.28 2.80 25.46
CA PRO A 671 20.58 2.78 24.17
C PRO A 671 20.76 1.48 23.40
N ILE A 672 19.70 1.11 22.66
CA ILE A 672 19.68 -0.03 21.75
C ILE A 672 19.60 0.50 20.31
N VAL A 673 20.51 0.08 19.44
CA VAL A 673 20.56 0.51 18.04
C VAL A 673 20.35 -0.67 17.11
N ALA A 674 19.73 -0.45 15.97
CA ALA A 674 19.76 -1.42 14.87
C ALA A 674 21.04 -1.23 14.06
N CYS A 675 21.74 -2.34 13.80
CA CYS A 675 23.00 -2.35 13.08
C CYS A 675 22.80 -2.32 11.56
N PRO A 676 23.79 -1.92 10.76
CA PRO A 676 23.70 -1.93 9.31
C PRO A 676 23.54 -3.35 8.74
N ASN A 677 22.74 -3.53 7.80
CA ASN A 677 21.62 -2.91 7.10
C ASN A 677 20.39 -3.79 7.36
N ASP A 678 20.18 -4.13 8.63
CA ASP A 678 19.08 -5.00 9.08
C ASP A 678 18.39 -4.38 10.32
N PRO A 679 17.11 -4.03 10.25
CA PRO A 679 16.40 -3.46 11.39
C PRO A 679 16.15 -4.48 12.52
N ASP A 680 16.38 -5.77 12.29
CA ASP A 680 16.31 -6.83 13.31
C ASP A 680 17.66 -7.09 14.01
N ASP A 681 18.80 -6.68 13.42
CA ASP A 681 20.12 -6.83 14.05
C ASP A 681 20.33 -5.71 15.09
N VAL A 682 19.72 -5.87 16.22
CA VAL A 682 19.73 -4.86 17.30
C VAL A 682 20.75 -5.21 18.40
N LYS A 683 21.46 -4.20 18.86
CA LYS A 683 22.49 -4.32 19.89
C LYS A 683 22.48 -3.12 20.83
N THR A 684 22.85 -3.31 22.09
CA THR A 684 23.20 -2.20 22.98
C THR A 684 24.49 -1.52 22.53
N LEU A 685 24.74 -0.30 22.99
CA LEU A 685 26.00 0.40 22.65
C LEU A 685 27.22 -0.41 23.10
N SER A 686 27.16 -1.02 24.29
CA SER A 686 28.23 -1.88 24.80
C SER A 686 28.47 -3.11 23.89
N GLU A 687 27.40 -3.72 23.39
CA GLU A 687 27.50 -4.86 22.45
C GLU A 687 28.07 -4.44 21.08
N VAL A 688 27.70 -3.25 20.55
CA VAL A 688 28.28 -2.70 19.32
C VAL A 688 29.81 -2.58 19.45
N HIS A 689 30.29 -2.00 20.55
CA HIS A 689 31.72 -1.86 20.83
C HIS A 689 32.41 -3.20 21.07
N ALA A 690 31.80 -4.09 21.84
CA ALA A 690 32.34 -5.42 22.11
C ALA A 690 32.46 -6.30 20.86
N ALA A 691 31.52 -6.15 19.93
CA ALA A 691 31.54 -6.85 18.64
C ALA A 691 32.59 -6.27 17.66
N GLY A 692 33.25 -5.17 18.00
CA GLY A 692 34.22 -4.50 17.14
C GLY A 692 33.63 -3.95 15.85
N LEU A 693 32.36 -3.62 15.86
CA LEU A 693 31.69 -3.00 14.71
C LEU A 693 32.24 -1.58 14.47
N ARG A 694 32.19 -1.14 13.22
CA ARG A 694 32.67 0.22 12.90
C ARG A 694 31.76 1.26 13.55
N THR A 695 32.35 2.12 14.36
CA THR A 695 31.65 3.19 15.08
C THR A 695 31.77 4.56 14.41
N ASP A 696 32.77 4.79 13.54
CA ASP A 696 32.94 6.06 12.84
C ASP A 696 31.79 6.30 11.87
N ILE A 697 31.19 7.49 11.93
CA ILE A 697 30.01 7.88 11.18
C ILE A 697 30.32 9.08 10.27
N ASP A 698 30.01 8.97 9.00
CA ASP A 698 30.22 10.02 8.00
C ASP A 698 29.08 11.05 7.96
N GLU A 699 27.83 10.58 8.09
CA GLU A 699 26.64 11.43 8.01
C GLU A 699 25.60 11.02 9.06
N VAL A 700 24.84 11.99 9.56
CA VAL A 700 23.73 11.78 10.48
C VAL A 700 22.45 12.30 9.86
N PHE A 701 21.36 11.52 9.93
CA PHE A 701 20.05 11.93 9.46
C PHE A 701 19.01 11.90 10.58
N VAL A 702 18.37 13.04 10.84
CA VAL A 702 17.24 13.18 11.78
C VAL A 702 15.98 13.52 10.98
N GLY A 703 15.06 12.58 10.91
CA GLY A 703 13.82 12.70 10.16
C GLY A 703 13.21 11.31 9.91
N SER A 704 11.96 11.24 9.69
CA SER A 704 11.14 10.13 9.21
C SER A 704 9.68 10.30 9.67
N CYS A 705 8.79 9.41 9.25
CA CYS A 705 7.39 9.37 9.72
C CYS A 705 7.29 9.21 11.24
N MET A 706 8.15 8.43 11.87
CA MET A 706 8.12 8.18 13.32
C MET A 706 8.91 9.21 14.14
N THR A 707 9.57 10.19 13.50
CA THR A 707 10.33 11.23 14.20
C THR A 707 9.42 12.44 14.45
N ASN A 708 8.77 12.47 15.62
CA ASN A 708 7.86 13.56 16.00
C ASN A 708 8.63 14.82 16.44
N ILE A 709 7.91 15.94 16.60
CA ILE A 709 8.50 17.24 16.94
C ILE A 709 9.32 17.24 18.24
N GLY A 710 8.92 16.46 19.23
CA GLY A 710 9.65 16.35 20.51
C GLY A 710 11.06 15.80 20.32
N LEU A 711 11.24 14.87 19.39
CA LEU A 711 12.53 14.26 19.07
C LEU A 711 13.46 15.28 18.38
N PHE A 712 12.93 16.18 17.54
CA PHE A 712 13.72 17.28 16.98
C PHE A 712 14.16 18.27 18.06
N ARG A 713 13.27 18.59 19.02
CA ARG A 713 13.62 19.44 20.16
C ARG A 713 14.72 18.80 21.02
N ALA A 714 14.59 17.50 21.34
CA ALA A 714 15.58 16.75 22.10
C ALA A 714 16.95 16.75 21.40
N ASN A 715 16.96 16.47 20.08
CA ASN A 715 18.18 16.53 19.27
C ASN A 715 18.83 17.93 19.33
N ALA A 716 18.03 18.98 19.15
CA ALA A 716 18.54 20.36 19.21
C ALA A 716 19.04 20.76 20.59
N GLU A 717 18.42 20.32 21.69
CA GLU A 717 18.90 20.60 23.04
C GLU A 717 20.28 19.96 23.31
N VAL A 718 20.53 18.77 22.79
CA VAL A 718 21.84 18.13 22.86
C VAL A 718 22.89 18.96 22.07
N LEU A 719 22.53 19.48 20.89
CA LEU A 719 23.41 20.29 20.05
C LEU A 719 23.58 21.73 20.54
N ARG A 720 22.70 22.22 21.41
CA ARG A 720 22.68 23.62 21.85
C ARG A 720 23.97 24.05 22.51
N GLY A 721 24.61 25.09 21.94
CA GLY A 721 25.84 25.69 22.43
C GLY A 721 27.14 25.00 22.03
N GLU A 722 27.07 23.88 21.30
CA GLU A 722 28.26 23.12 20.87
C GLU A 722 28.90 23.68 19.59
N GLY A 723 28.20 24.55 18.85
CA GLY A 723 28.68 25.10 17.58
C GLY A 723 28.56 24.11 16.42
N GLN A 724 29.37 24.35 15.39
CA GLN A 724 29.33 23.53 14.17
C GLN A 724 29.86 22.13 14.46
N VAL A 725 29.13 21.10 14.02
CA VAL A 725 29.57 19.71 14.07
C VAL A 725 30.38 19.34 12.84
N ASP A 726 31.37 18.45 13.01
CA ASP A 726 32.20 17.97 11.89
C ASP A 726 31.48 16.96 11.01
N THR A 727 30.53 16.24 11.58
CA THR A 727 29.71 15.22 10.86
C THR A 727 28.62 15.91 10.06
N LYS A 728 28.44 15.52 8.81
CA LYS A 728 27.36 16.07 7.99
C LYS A 728 25.99 15.70 8.58
N LEU A 729 25.28 16.69 9.05
CA LEU A 729 23.98 16.55 9.71
C LEU A 729 22.84 16.96 8.77
N TRP A 730 21.83 16.09 8.64
CA TRP A 730 20.61 16.33 7.89
C TRP A 730 19.42 16.41 8.84
N ILE A 731 18.59 17.44 8.67
CA ILE A 731 17.33 17.62 9.43
C ILE A 731 16.18 17.69 8.43
N CYS A 732 15.19 16.82 8.61
CA CYS A 732 14.01 16.76 7.75
C CYS A 732 12.76 16.56 8.63
N PRO A 733 12.01 17.63 8.96
CA PRO A 733 10.81 17.51 9.79
C PRO A 733 9.69 16.75 9.05
N PRO A 734 8.76 16.10 9.76
CA PRO A 734 7.71 15.30 9.11
C PRO A 734 6.67 16.17 8.41
N THR A 735 6.31 17.34 8.94
CA THR A 735 5.30 18.22 8.34
C THR A 735 5.73 19.69 8.38
N LYS A 736 5.10 20.51 7.53
CA LYS A 736 5.30 21.97 7.57
C LYS A 736 4.89 22.57 8.91
N MET A 737 3.98 21.95 9.66
CA MET A 737 3.57 22.39 10.98
C MET A 737 4.69 22.20 11.99
N ASP A 738 5.40 21.06 11.94
CA ASP A 738 6.61 20.81 12.75
C ASP A 738 7.71 21.82 12.40
N GLU A 739 7.97 22.02 11.10
CA GLU A 739 8.95 22.99 10.61
C GLU A 739 8.70 24.39 11.15
N LYS A 740 7.45 24.85 11.06
CA LYS A 740 7.06 26.18 11.53
C LYS A 740 7.24 26.31 13.04
N THR A 741 6.72 25.37 13.81
CA THR A 741 6.81 25.39 15.27
C THR A 741 8.28 25.36 15.74
N LEU A 742 9.11 24.49 15.15
CA LEU A 742 10.54 24.42 15.46
C LEU A 742 11.27 25.72 15.10
N THR A 743 10.84 26.42 14.05
CA THR A 743 11.37 27.72 13.65
C THR A 743 10.99 28.80 14.69
N GLU A 744 9.75 28.89 15.10
CA GLU A 744 9.23 29.86 16.08
C GLU A 744 9.82 29.63 17.46
N GLU A 745 10.03 28.40 17.87
CA GLU A 745 10.71 28.02 19.11
C GLU A 745 12.24 28.23 19.06
N GLY A 746 12.81 28.62 17.91
CA GLY A 746 14.21 28.91 17.72
C GLY A 746 15.13 27.70 17.51
N TYR A 747 14.57 26.48 17.36
CA TYR A 747 15.38 25.27 17.17
C TYR A 747 16.07 25.22 15.81
N TYR A 748 15.48 25.81 14.77
CA TYR A 748 16.14 25.96 13.47
C TYR A 748 17.42 26.79 13.53
N SER A 749 17.50 27.77 14.45
CA SER A 749 18.76 28.50 14.70
C SER A 749 19.83 27.59 15.31
N VAL A 750 19.44 26.64 16.17
CA VAL A 750 20.37 25.66 16.74
C VAL A 750 20.89 24.73 15.65
N PHE A 751 20.03 24.22 14.81
CA PHE A 751 20.43 23.37 13.67
C PHE A 751 21.33 24.12 12.68
N GLY A 752 21.02 25.39 12.39
CA GLY A 752 21.85 26.24 11.55
C GLY A 752 23.24 26.47 12.13
N MET A 753 23.34 26.74 13.45
CA MET A 753 24.62 26.88 14.16
C MET A 753 25.42 25.57 14.16
N ALA A 754 24.75 24.43 14.22
CA ALA A 754 25.39 23.13 14.11
C ALA A 754 25.85 22.79 12.67
N GLY A 755 25.54 23.64 11.69
CA GLY A 755 25.88 23.41 10.28
C GLY A 755 25.01 22.38 9.60
N ALA A 756 23.80 22.12 10.12
CA ALA A 756 22.89 21.14 9.57
C ALA A 756 22.36 21.55 8.19
N ARG A 757 22.22 20.59 7.29
CA ARG A 757 21.44 20.73 6.07
C ARG A 757 19.98 20.45 6.40
N ILE A 758 19.15 21.46 6.22
CA ILE A 758 17.73 21.38 6.48
C ILE A 758 17.02 21.07 5.16
N GLU A 759 16.21 20.00 5.17
CA GLU A 759 15.41 19.55 4.03
C GLU A 759 13.94 19.96 4.20
N PRO A 760 13.18 20.19 3.11
CA PRO A 760 11.74 20.38 3.17
C PRO A 760 11.04 19.20 3.84
N PRO A 761 9.88 19.44 4.48
CA PRO A 761 9.10 18.36 5.11
C PRO A 761 8.72 17.24 4.14
N GLY A 762 8.90 15.99 4.57
CA GLY A 762 8.56 14.82 3.77
C GLY A 762 9.50 13.64 3.95
N CYS A 763 9.41 12.68 3.03
CA CYS A 763 10.17 11.43 3.05
C CYS A 763 11.47 11.45 2.23
N SER A 764 11.89 12.61 1.75
CA SER A 764 12.98 12.81 0.78
C SER A 764 14.20 11.89 0.99
N LEU A 765 14.96 12.12 2.07
CA LEU A 765 16.17 11.34 2.36
C LEU A 765 15.85 9.95 2.91
N CYS A 766 14.84 9.81 3.75
CA CYS A 766 14.44 8.52 4.35
C CYS A 766 14.16 7.43 3.30
N MET A 767 13.72 7.83 2.12
CA MET A 767 13.47 6.94 0.97
C MET A 767 14.66 6.88 0.00
N GLY A 768 15.60 7.83 0.05
CA GLY A 768 16.74 7.91 -0.87
C GLY A 768 16.39 8.20 -2.32
N ASN A 769 15.19 8.68 -2.58
CA ASN A 769 14.65 8.88 -3.93
C ASN A 769 14.92 10.28 -4.48
N GLN A 770 14.89 11.31 -3.61
CA GLN A 770 15.07 12.71 -4.01
C GLN A 770 16.36 13.31 -3.46
N ALA A 771 16.75 12.92 -2.25
CA ALA A 771 18.06 13.22 -1.67
C ALA A 771 18.71 11.91 -1.23
N ALA A 772 20.04 11.88 -1.22
CA ALA A 772 20.80 10.70 -0.81
C ALA A 772 22.07 11.10 -0.07
N VAL A 773 22.51 10.24 0.84
CA VAL A 773 23.83 10.36 1.48
C VAL A 773 24.95 10.06 0.47
N LYS A 774 26.18 10.41 0.83
CA LYS A 774 27.37 10.09 0.04
C LYS A 774 27.45 8.57 -0.22
N GLN A 775 27.89 8.19 -1.40
CA GLN A 775 28.13 6.78 -1.76
C GLN A 775 29.06 6.10 -0.74
N ASN A 776 28.69 4.91 -0.30
CA ASN A 776 29.38 4.12 0.71
C ASN A 776 29.52 4.81 2.09
N ALA A 777 28.67 5.78 2.39
CA ALA A 777 28.69 6.46 3.69
C ALA A 777 28.26 5.53 4.83
N TRP A 778 28.87 5.68 5.98
CA TRP A 778 28.37 5.17 7.25
C TRP A 778 27.49 6.23 7.89
N VAL A 779 26.26 5.83 8.17
CA VAL A 779 25.20 6.77 8.56
C VAL A 779 24.59 6.36 9.88
N PHE A 780 24.31 7.34 10.74
CA PHE A 780 23.42 7.17 11.88
C PHE A 780 22.10 7.87 11.59
N SER A 781 20.96 7.19 11.81
CA SER A 781 19.67 7.70 11.36
C SER A 781 18.56 7.46 12.37
N THR A 782 17.59 8.39 12.42
CA THR A 782 16.31 8.20 13.11
C THR A 782 15.24 7.62 12.19
N SER A 783 15.58 7.28 10.95
CA SER A 783 14.62 6.69 10.01
C SER A 783 14.10 5.33 10.49
N THR A 784 13.07 4.85 9.83
CA THR A 784 12.44 3.56 10.18
C THR A 784 13.24 2.38 9.64
N ARG A 785 13.99 2.58 8.55
CA ARG A 785 14.48 1.53 7.66
C ARG A 785 15.95 1.74 7.31
N ASN A 786 16.74 0.66 7.32
CA ASN A 786 18.17 0.68 6.99
C ASN A 786 18.58 -0.42 5.99
N PHE A 787 17.67 -0.85 5.12
CA PHE A 787 18.01 -1.82 4.07
C PHE A 787 19.11 -1.30 3.16
N ASP A 788 19.79 -2.21 2.47
CA ASP A 788 20.86 -1.90 1.54
C ASP A 788 20.45 -0.82 0.52
N ASN A 789 21.33 0.14 0.33
CA ASN A 789 21.14 1.28 -0.57
C ASN A 789 19.98 2.23 -0.24
N ARG A 790 19.29 2.08 0.91
CA ARG A 790 18.07 2.83 1.23
C ARG A 790 18.28 4.34 1.31
N LEU A 791 19.33 4.81 1.99
CA LEU A 791 19.63 6.24 2.12
C LEU A 791 20.61 6.74 1.04
N GLY A 792 21.22 5.83 0.29
CA GLY A 792 22.19 6.11 -0.76
C GLY A 792 22.97 4.86 -1.14
N LYS A 793 23.59 4.86 -2.32
CA LYS A 793 24.30 3.70 -2.87
C LYS A 793 25.45 3.24 -1.97
N GLY A 794 25.40 1.99 -1.53
CA GLY A 794 26.41 1.34 -0.68
C GLY A 794 26.43 1.86 0.76
N SER A 795 25.45 2.66 1.20
CA SER A 795 25.39 3.18 2.56
C SER A 795 25.21 2.07 3.60
N GLN A 796 25.88 2.25 4.74
CA GLN A 796 25.78 1.39 5.92
C GLN A 796 25.08 2.21 7.03
N VAL A 797 23.88 1.79 7.45
CA VAL A 797 23.01 2.65 8.26
C VAL A 797 22.69 2.01 9.60
N TYR A 798 23.08 2.72 10.69
CA TYR A 798 22.58 2.45 12.03
C TYR A 798 21.27 3.19 12.28
N LEU A 799 20.34 2.58 13.03
CA LEU A 799 19.11 3.23 13.46
C LEU A 799 19.09 3.40 14.98
N GLY A 800 18.75 4.59 15.46
CA GLY A 800 18.65 4.87 16.90
C GLY A 800 17.86 6.13 17.21
N SER A 801 17.92 6.58 18.47
CA SER A 801 17.18 7.74 18.96
C SER A 801 17.71 9.07 18.41
N ALA A 802 16.89 10.11 18.48
CA ALA A 802 17.26 11.46 18.05
C ALA A 802 18.34 12.08 18.98
N GLU A 803 18.28 11.75 20.25
CA GLU A 803 19.28 12.16 21.26
C GLU A 803 20.64 11.52 20.95
N LEU A 804 20.65 10.21 20.66
CA LEU A 804 21.87 9.52 20.28
C LEU A 804 22.40 10.04 18.93
N ALA A 805 21.52 10.35 17.97
CA ALA A 805 21.90 10.96 16.69
C ALA A 805 22.65 12.30 16.89
N ALA A 806 22.20 13.12 17.85
CA ALA A 806 22.90 14.37 18.19
C ALA A 806 24.29 14.12 18.79
N VAL A 807 24.42 13.18 19.72
CA VAL A 807 25.72 12.80 20.29
C VAL A 807 26.66 12.25 19.23
N VAL A 808 26.15 11.41 18.31
CA VAL A 808 26.91 10.89 17.16
C VAL A 808 27.36 12.02 16.24
N ALA A 809 26.50 13.02 15.98
CA ALA A 809 26.85 14.18 15.17
C ALA A 809 27.99 15.00 15.80
N LEU A 810 27.97 15.18 17.13
CA LEU A 810 29.02 15.86 17.88
C LEU A 810 30.36 15.11 17.90
N LYS A 811 30.31 13.78 17.98
CA LYS A 811 31.53 12.96 18.17
C LYS A 811 32.07 12.36 16.87
N GLY A 812 31.31 12.38 15.77
CA GLY A 812 31.65 11.69 14.51
C GLY A 812 31.68 10.16 14.63
N LYS A 813 31.18 9.63 15.74
CA LYS A 813 31.17 8.17 16.01
C LYS A 813 30.06 7.78 16.99
N ILE A 814 29.72 6.50 17.01
CA ILE A 814 28.86 5.93 18.05
C ILE A 814 29.60 5.99 19.39
N PRO A 815 29.03 6.67 20.42
CA PRO A 815 29.64 6.80 21.73
C PRO A 815 29.59 5.48 22.51
N THR A 816 30.37 5.39 23.59
CA THR A 816 30.11 4.40 24.64
C THR A 816 28.82 4.76 25.39
N ALA A 817 28.23 3.79 26.11
CA ALA A 817 27.04 4.04 26.94
C ALA A 817 27.30 5.13 27.99
N GLU A 818 28.47 5.13 28.63
CA GLU A 818 28.87 6.13 29.63
C GLU A 818 28.96 7.53 29.02
N GLU A 819 29.66 7.67 27.88
CA GLU A 819 29.79 8.94 27.16
C GLU A 819 28.41 9.51 26.73
N TYR A 820 27.53 8.65 26.25
CA TYR A 820 26.17 9.03 25.85
C TYR A 820 25.38 9.57 27.05
N LEU A 821 25.29 8.75 28.11
CA LEU A 821 24.52 9.11 29.31
C LEU A 821 25.02 10.37 29.99
N GLU A 822 26.36 10.57 30.05
CA GLU A 822 26.96 11.80 30.58
C GLU A 822 26.52 13.02 29.76
N ILE A 823 26.62 12.97 28.43
CA ILE A 823 26.27 14.12 27.57
C ILE A 823 24.76 14.41 27.67
N VAL A 824 23.91 13.39 27.49
CA VAL A 824 22.46 13.59 27.45
C VAL A 824 21.92 14.05 28.80
N SER A 825 22.39 13.50 29.93
CA SER A 825 21.93 13.91 31.25
C SER A 825 22.41 15.34 31.62
N ASN A 826 23.49 15.82 30.99
CA ASN A 826 23.94 17.21 31.15
C ASN A 826 23.14 18.19 30.30
N LYS A 827 22.60 17.79 29.15
CA LYS A 827 21.85 18.61 28.20
C LYS A 827 20.35 18.60 28.42
N ILE A 828 19.78 17.42 28.63
CA ILE A 828 18.34 17.24 28.84
C ILE A 828 18.10 16.98 30.34
N LYS A 829 17.68 18.01 31.04
CA LYS A 829 17.37 17.91 32.46
C LYS A 829 15.93 17.42 32.67
N PRO A 830 15.64 16.71 33.79
CA PRO A 830 14.29 16.22 34.07
C PRO A 830 13.21 17.30 33.97
N GLU A 831 13.46 18.50 34.40
CA GLU A 831 12.54 19.64 34.35
C GLU A 831 12.25 20.14 32.93
N MET A 832 13.06 19.78 31.95
CA MET A 832 12.85 20.14 30.54
C MET A 832 11.99 19.12 29.79
N THR A 833 11.79 17.92 30.33
CA THR A 833 11.14 16.80 29.65
C THR A 833 9.77 17.16 29.08
N ASP A 834 8.90 17.76 29.90
CA ASP A 834 7.55 18.15 29.47
C ASP A 834 7.55 19.21 28.35
N SER A 835 8.54 20.08 28.33
CA SER A 835 8.65 21.13 27.31
C SER A 835 9.25 20.61 26.01
N ILE A 836 10.14 19.63 26.07
CA ILE A 836 10.82 19.03 24.91
C ILE A 836 9.87 18.05 24.20
N TYR A 837 9.32 17.06 24.94
CA TYR A 837 8.56 15.96 24.34
C TYR A 837 7.06 16.26 24.17
N LYS A 838 6.63 17.52 24.38
CA LYS A 838 5.27 17.90 24.01
C LYS A 838 5.04 17.73 22.50
N TYR A 839 3.88 17.25 22.12
CA TYR A 839 3.49 17.14 20.72
C TYR A 839 2.81 18.44 20.22
N LEU A 840 2.49 18.50 18.92
CA LEU A 840 1.69 19.58 18.34
C LEU A 840 0.23 19.46 18.82
N ASN A 841 -0.22 20.41 19.63
CA ASN A 841 -1.59 20.47 20.14
C ASN A 841 -2.28 21.74 19.67
N PHE A 842 -3.02 21.65 18.57
CA PHE A 842 -3.69 22.78 17.91
C PHE A 842 -4.81 23.41 18.76
N ASN A 843 -5.36 22.68 19.73
CA ASN A 843 -6.36 23.22 20.66
C ASN A 843 -5.74 24.23 21.62
N LYS A 844 -4.42 24.24 21.79
CA LYS A 844 -3.67 25.12 22.69
C LYS A 844 -2.97 26.28 21.98
N VAL A 845 -3.05 26.37 20.64
CA VAL A 845 -2.45 27.49 19.87
C VAL A 845 -3.52 28.53 19.56
N SER A 846 -3.12 29.79 19.33
CA SER A 846 -4.06 30.83 18.92
C SER A 846 -4.55 30.56 17.49
N LYS A 847 -5.72 31.09 17.16
CA LYS A 847 -6.28 30.92 15.81
C LYS A 847 -5.34 31.50 14.74
N ALA A 848 -4.73 32.66 14.98
CA ALA A 848 -3.79 33.28 14.05
C ALA A 848 -2.53 32.44 13.84
N ASP A 849 -2.01 31.81 14.92
CA ASP A 849 -0.86 30.93 14.82
C ASP A 849 -1.22 29.64 14.06
N LEU A 850 -2.41 29.10 14.30
CA LEU A 850 -2.88 27.91 13.60
C LEU A 850 -3.07 28.18 12.10
N GLU A 851 -3.70 29.32 11.74
CA GLU A 851 -3.83 29.78 10.35
C GLU A 851 -2.45 29.79 9.66
N ALA A 852 -1.47 30.42 10.32
CA ALA A 852 -0.12 30.51 9.79
C ALA A 852 0.63 29.17 9.71
N MET A 853 0.24 28.14 10.49
CA MET A 853 0.82 26.79 10.41
C MET A 853 0.35 26.00 9.20
N VAL A 854 -0.86 26.25 8.70
CA VAL A 854 -1.43 25.50 7.57
C VAL A 854 -1.35 26.26 6.24
N GLU A 855 -1.11 27.57 6.25
CA GLU A 855 -0.73 28.33 5.07
C GLU A 855 0.66 27.92 4.53
#